data_55f61e187041933723e875a7ae40ef46
#
_entry.id   55f61e187041933723e875a7ae40ef46
#
_cell.length_a   1.000
_cell.length_b   1.000
_cell.length_c   1.000
_cell.angle_alpha   90.00
_cell.angle_beta   90.00
_cell.angle_gamma   90.00
#
_symmetry.space_group_name_H-M   'P 1'
#
loop_
_entity.id
_entity.type
_entity.pdbx_description
1 polymer ?
#
loop_
_entity_poly.entity_id
_entity_poly.type
_entity_poly.pdbx_seq_one_letter_code
_entity_poly.pdbx_strand_id
1 'polypeptide(L)'
;MKSESVLLPRKYNSREPSFGKAISFICLLWSLFQLWLASDFPFYLSEITKLNLVFNSQEARQIHLAFGLGLGLLAYPAINKINPILDKFSQFFLAALAVSACIYLYIYKLDISNRAGLPTSIDVFFSITGMICIGIAVYRSLGLPLLIVASLFIFYVMFGHLDFFPESMKWKGASLNKASWHFWMQTEGVFGVALGVSTSMIFLFVLFGALLEKSGAGNYFIKLSFATLGHLRGGPAKAAVVASGLSGIYSGSSIANVVTTGTFTIPLMKKTGFSSEKAGAIEVASSTNGQLTPPVMGAAAFLISEFTDVSYFDLIKYAALPALASYIALFYIVHLEVIKLGLKGLKRNTPARSFLNKFTSFIFGFTALGSIGFIINFLFSWTNNFSSTFTFMLAISLFLILYLFCIWIASKKPDLEIGLTDEEINNLPSVKSVAVTGYHYLLPIVVLLWCVLISRLSPSLSAYWASLSIIFVLLTQNPLKAFFRYKKLTFDPFKQGALDLIEGLQKGARSMITISIATGIAGVIIGTVSLTGAHQFIGEFVETVSSGSLVLMLVLVAFMSLILGMGLPTTANYIVVSSLMAPVIVMVGAQNGLIVPLVAVHLFVFYFGILADDTPPVGLAAFAAAAISKGDPIKTGIQGFSYDIRTAILPFMFIFNTDILLFNIGFISGLLTIITVVLAMLAFCSAIQNHMIVKNKIYETILLVVISFSLFRPDFWLDKIQEPFDKIQGNQIFELIKDNNNILNLNENNTVRVEFVGPDFDNPDKLVSQNSIIIFDKNEPVNKRIEKAGLFLNVNNNDIVMDEPFPGTALFQEMKTFDFYADKPVILKTIYISKNDRLPKEIFFIPSILVFILIYLNQHIRRNKHNRTQNEKK
;
A
#
# COMPACT_ATOMS: atom_id res chain seq x y z
N MET A 1 28.70 14.91 -23.35
CA MET A 1 28.86 13.66 -22.60
C MET A 1 27.54 13.38 -21.86
N LYS A 2 26.75 12.43 -22.38
CA LYS A 2 25.53 11.97 -21.68
C LYS A 2 25.98 10.99 -20.60
N SER A 3 26.03 11.45 -19.35
CA SER A 3 26.13 10.57 -18.20
C SER A 3 24.80 9.81 -18.08
N GLU A 4 24.69 8.64 -18.71
CA GLU A 4 23.65 7.68 -18.31
C GLU A 4 23.93 7.37 -16.85
N SER A 5 23.05 7.81 -15.94
CA SER A 5 23.19 7.51 -14.53
C SER A 5 23.05 6.00 -14.34
N VAL A 6 24.11 5.38 -13.87
CA VAL A 6 24.21 3.93 -13.59
C VAL A 6 23.15 3.46 -12.59
N LEU A 7 22.46 4.41 -11.92
CA LEU A 7 21.47 4.19 -10.87
C LEU A 7 20.03 4.00 -11.36
N LEU A 8 19.73 4.35 -12.62
CA LEU A 8 18.35 4.26 -13.12
C LEU A 8 18.06 2.87 -13.74
N PRO A 9 16.86 2.32 -13.54
CA PRO A 9 16.43 1.12 -14.24
C PRO A 9 16.51 1.34 -15.75
N ARG A 10 17.09 0.38 -16.48
CA ARG A 10 17.23 0.48 -17.92
C ARG A 10 15.85 0.51 -18.58
N LYS A 11 15.63 1.45 -19.51
CA LYS A 11 14.40 1.51 -20.28
C LYS A 11 14.16 0.20 -20.99
N TYR A 12 12.94 -0.35 -20.81
CA TYR A 12 12.42 -1.37 -21.70
C TYR A 12 12.62 -0.90 -23.15
N ASN A 13 13.33 -1.66 -23.97
CA ASN A 13 13.72 -1.22 -25.28
C ASN A 13 12.47 -0.98 -26.13
N SER A 14 12.24 0.25 -26.60
CA SER A 14 11.12 0.62 -27.48
C SER A 14 11.30 0.06 -28.91
N ARG A 15 12.49 -0.46 -29.25
CA ARG A 15 12.66 -1.32 -30.43
C ARG A 15 12.08 -2.68 -30.08
N GLU A 16 11.30 -3.28 -30.99
CA GLU A 16 10.78 -4.63 -30.79
C GLU A 16 11.91 -5.52 -30.26
N PRO A 17 11.74 -6.08 -29.04
CA PRO A 17 12.78 -6.92 -28.45
C PRO A 17 13.05 -8.07 -29.41
N SER A 18 14.29 -8.50 -29.51
CA SER A 18 14.74 -9.57 -30.41
C SER A 18 13.87 -10.84 -30.31
N PHE A 19 13.21 -11.03 -29.18
CA PHE A 19 12.28 -12.12 -28.87
C PHE A 19 10.83 -11.66 -28.67
N GLY A 20 10.41 -10.53 -29.26
CA GLY A 20 9.11 -9.88 -28.97
C GLY A 20 7.89 -10.80 -29.05
N LYS A 21 7.82 -11.65 -30.09
CA LYS A 21 6.72 -12.64 -30.25
C LYS A 21 6.78 -13.74 -29.18
N ALA A 22 7.98 -14.25 -28.88
CA ALA A 22 8.15 -15.28 -27.85
C ALA A 22 7.82 -14.72 -26.44
N ILE A 23 8.29 -13.52 -26.12
CA ILE A 23 7.96 -12.84 -24.86
C ILE A 23 6.45 -12.65 -24.74
N SER A 24 5.77 -12.19 -25.79
CA SER A 24 4.32 -12.00 -25.78
C SER A 24 3.57 -13.31 -25.57
N PHE A 25 4.03 -14.40 -26.19
CA PHE A 25 3.45 -15.73 -26.03
C PHE A 25 3.66 -16.27 -24.59
N ILE A 26 4.87 -16.14 -24.04
CA ILE A 26 5.19 -16.60 -22.67
C ILE A 26 4.41 -15.76 -21.63
N CYS A 27 4.25 -14.45 -21.84
CA CYS A 27 3.40 -13.58 -21.00
C CYS A 27 1.94 -14.05 -21.00
N LEU A 28 1.41 -14.45 -22.17
CA LEU A 28 0.06 -15.00 -22.27
C LEU A 28 -0.06 -16.31 -21.46
N LEU A 29 0.90 -17.22 -21.62
CA LEU A 29 0.93 -18.48 -20.86
C LEU A 29 0.99 -18.23 -19.34
N TRP A 30 1.79 -17.25 -18.89
CA TRP A 30 1.88 -16.90 -17.47
C TRP A 30 0.56 -16.37 -16.92
N SER A 31 -0.13 -15.49 -17.66
CA SER A 31 -1.46 -15.00 -17.25
C SER A 31 -2.50 -16.14 -17.19
N LEU A 32 -2.48 -17.06 -18.14
CA LEU A 32 -3.35 -18.23 -18.12
C LEU A 32 -3.03 -19.17 -16.95
N PHE A 33 -1.75 -19.39 -16.67
CA PHE A 33 -1.30 -20.16 -15.51
C PHE A 33 -1.80 -19.57 -14.18
N GLN A 34 -1.76 -18.24 -14.04
CA GLN A 34 -2.25 -17.58 -12.83
C GLN A 34 -3.78 -17.67 -12.67
N LEU A 35 -4.52 -17.57 -13.77
CA LEU A 35 -5.97 -17.82 -13.75
C LEU A 35 -6.29 -19.29 -13.43
N TRP A 36 -5.46 -20.20 -13.92
CA TRP A 36 -5.53 -21.63 -13.59
C TRP A 36 -5.36 -21.88 -12.10
N LEU A 37 -4.32 -21.31 -11.46
CA LEU A 37 -4.04 -21.45 -10.05
C LEU A 37 -5.17 -20.94 -9.14
N ALA A 38 -5.86 -19.88 -9.55
CA ALA A 38 -6.92 -19.24 -8.76
C ALA A 38 -8.31 -19.87 -8.98
N SER A 39 -8.44 -20.81 -9.92
CA SER A 39 -9.69 -21.46 -10.27
C SER A 39 -9.82 -22.84 -9.63
N ASP A 40 -11.05 -23.33 -9.52
CA ASP A 40 -11.33 -24.72 -9.12
C ASP A 40 -11.15 -25.70 -10.29
N PHE A 41 -10.87 -25.21 -11.51
CA PHE A 41 -10.77 -26.00 -12.72
C PHE A 41 -9.69 -27.12 -12.65
N PRO A 42 -8.49 -26.87 -12.04
CA PRO A 42 -7.49 -27.92 -11.83
C PRO A 42 -7.99 -29.13 -11.06
N PHE A 43 -8.83 -28.91 -10.03
CA PHE A 43 -9.39 -30.01 -9.22
C PHE A 43 -10.33 -30.88 -10.06
N TYR A 44 -11.27 -30.27 -10.80
CA TYR A 44 -12.17 -30.99 -11.69
C TYR A 44 -11.43 -31.77 -12.78
N LEU A 45 -10.42 -31.14 -13.39
CA LEU A 45 -9.68 -31.78 -14.45
C LEU A 45 -8.78 -32.91 -13.93
N SER A 46 -8.20 -32.75 -12.73
CA SER A 46 -7.43 -33.81 -12.06
C SER A 46 -8.29 -35.02 -11.72
N GLU A 47 -9.52 -34.77 -11.29
CA GLU A 47 -10.48 -35.86 -11.01
C GLU A 47 -10.85 -36.67 -12.26
N ILE A 48 -11.08 -35.99 -13.39
CA ILE A 48 -11.44 -36.63 -14.68
C ILE A 48 -10.23 -37.33 -15.30
N THR A 49 -9.07 -36.66 -15.36
CA THR A 49 -7.90 -37.17 -16.08
C THR A 49 -7.02 -38.11 -15.27
N LYS A 50 -7.19 -38.15 -13.94
CA LYS A 50 -6.31 -38.83 -12.96
C LYS A 50 -4.88 -38.32 -12.95
N LEU A 51 -4.61 -37.16 -13.59
CA LEU A 51 -3.34 -36.48 -13.55
C LEU A 51 -3.33 -35.47 -12.39
N ASN A 52 -2.21 -35.34 -11.70
CA ASN A 52 -2.06 -34.30 -10.67
C ASN A 52 -1.79 -32.95 -11.35
N LEU A 53 -2.85 -32.15 -11.52
CA LEU A 53 -2.82 -30.83 -12.16
C LEU A 53 -2.97 -29.69 -11.14
N VAL A 54 -3.03 -30.03 -9.85
CA VAL A 54 -3.12 -29.09 -8.75
C VAL A 54 -1.71 -28.79 -8.23
N PHE A 55 -1.34 -27.53 -8.20
CA PHE A 55 -0.05 -27.06 -7.69
C PHE A 55 -0.19 -26.59 -6.25
N ASN A 56 0.71 -27.00 -5.38
CA ASN A 56 0.79 -26.43 -4.03
C ASN A 56 1.44 -25.02 -4.05
N SER A 57 1.38 -24.32 -2.94
CA SER A 57 1.88 -22.93 -2.83
C SER A 57 3.36 -22.82 -3.18
N GLN A 58 4.20 -23.78 -2.80
CA GLN A 58 5.63 -23.75 -3.07
C GLN A 58 5.92 -24.00 -4.56
N GLU A 59 5.26 -24.97 -5.17
CA GLU A 59 5.36 -25.27 -6.60
C GLU A 59 4.92 -24.07 -7.44
N ALA A 60 3.80 -23.43 -7.04
CA ALA A 60 3.31 -22.24 -7.70
C ALA A 60 4.34 -21.09 -7.68
N ARG A 61 5.03 -20.87 -6.54
CA ARG A 61 6.10 -19.86 -6.42
C ARG A 61 7.28 -20.17 -7.32
N GLN A 62 7.70 -21.44 -7.42
CA GLN A 62 8.81 -21.87 -8.30
C GLN A 62 8.50 -21.61 -9.77
N ILE A 63 7.31 -21.97 -10.22
CA ILE A 63 6.86 -21.73 -11.59
C ILE A 63 6.68 -20.24 -11.87
N HIS A 64 6.10 -19.49 -10.93
CA HIS A 64 5.92 -18.05 -11.04
C HIS A 64 7.25 -17.32 -11.20
N LEU A 65 8.25 -17.66 -10.39
CA LEU A 65 9.58 -17.07 -10.49
C LEU A 65 10.31 -17.51 -11.77
N ALA A 66 10.13 -18.74 -12.23
CA ALA A 66 10.67 -19.21 -13.51
C ALA A 66 10.17 -18.36 -14.68
N PHE A 67 8.88 -18.03 -14.72
CA PHE A 67 8.33 -17.07 -15.68
C PHE A 67 8.93 -15.68 -15.52
N GLY A 68 8.97 -15.16 -14.27
CA GLY A 68 9.51 -13.83 -13.99
C GLY A 68 10.96 -13.65 -14.39
N LEU A 69 11.84 -14.58 -13.98
CA LEU A 69 13.27 -14.56 -14.33
C LEU A 69 13.51 -14.81 -15.81
N GLY A 70 12.85 -15.80 -16.38
CA GLY A 70 12.97 -16.12 -17.81
C GLY A 70 12.58 -14.93 -18.67
N LEU A 71 11.41 -14.34 -18.43
CA LEU A 71 10.95 -13.14 -19.14
C LEU A 71 11.82 -11.91 -18.84
N GLY A 72 12.25 -11.71 -17.60
CA GLY A 72 13.10 -10.59 -17.23
C GLY A 72 14.44 -10.60 -17.94
N LEU A 73 15.11 -11.75 -18.02
CA LEU A 73 16.39 -11.90 -18.71
C LEU A 73 16.26 -11.82 -20.24
N LEU A 74 15.11 -12.20 -20.82
CA LEU A 74 14.83 -12.04 -22.23
C LEU A 74 14.42 -10.61 -22.62
N ALA A 75 13.65 -9.91 -21.76
CA ALA A 75 13.09 -8.61 -22.08
C ALA A 75 14.07 -7.45 -21.86
N TYR A 76 15.02 -7.59 -20.90
CA TYR A 76 15.99 -6.54 -20.57
C TYR A 76 17.39 -6.89 -21.09
N PRO A 77 17.95 -6.13 -22.06
CA PRO A 77 19.26 -6.43 -22.68
C PRO A 77 20.42 -6.29 -21.68
N ALA A 78 21.50 -7.04 -21.93
CA ALA A 78 22.63 -7.11 -21.03
C ALA A 78 23.45 -5.80 -21.00
N ILE A 79 23.92 -5.32 -22.16
CA ILE A 79 24.82 -4.15 -22.29
C ILE A 79 24.63 -3.55 -23.70
N ASN A 80 24.48 -2.25 -23.81
CA ASN A 80 24.27 -1.53 -25.06
C ASN A 80 25.49 -1.53 -26.03
N LYS A 81 26.60 -2.20 -25.70
CA LYS A 81 27.87 -2.17 -26.42
C LYS A 81 28.38 -3.53 -26.91
N ILE A 82 27.63 -4.63 -26.72
CA ILE A 82 28.02 -5.97 -27.16
C ILE A 82 27.43 -6.26 -28.54
N ASN A 83 28.15 -7.14 -29.32
CA ASN A 83 27.63 -7.64 -30.57
C ASN A 83 26.20 -8.16 -30.41
N PRO A 84 25.22 -7.75 -31.27
CA PRO A 84 23.82 -8.11 -31.12
C PRO A 84 23.54 -9.62 -31.08
N ILE A 85 24.38 -10.42 -31.74
CA ILE A 85 24.27 -11.89 -31.73
C ILE A 85 24.67 -12.45 -30.36
N LEU A 86 25.78 -11.94 -29.82
CA LEU A 86 26.28 -12.36 -28.50
C LEU A 86 25.30 -11.95 -27.39
N ASP A 87 24.70 -10.77 -27.51
CA ASP A 87 23.68 -10.30 -26.57
C ASP A 87 22.43 -11.20 -26.60
N LYS A 88 21.91 -11.56 -27.78
CA LYS A 88 20.81 -12.52 -27.91
C LYS A 88 21.12 -13.88 -27.30
N PHE A 89 22.30 -14.40 -27.59
CA PHE A 89 22.76 -15.69 -27.05
C PHE A 89 22.85 -15.62 -25.51
N SER A 90 23.42 -14.55 -24.96
CA SER A 90 23.53 -14.37 -23.52
C SER A 90 22.18 -14.24 -22.82
N GLN A 91 21.22 -13.54 -23.45
CA GLN A 91 19.84 -13.42 -22.92
C GLN A 91 19.16 -14.79 -22.85
N PHE A 92 19.23 -15.55 -23.97
CA PHE A 92 18.61 -16.88 -24.03
C PHE A 92 19.30 -17.85 -23.04
N PHE A 93 20.61 -17.88 -23.00
CA PHE A 93 21.39 -18.75 -22.11
C PHE A 93 21.11 -18.49 -20.64
N LEU A 94 21.14 -17.22 -20.23
CA LEU A 94 20.83 -16.84 -18.84
C LEU A 94 19.38 -17.13 -18.47
N ALA A 95 18.43 -16.88 -19.37
CA ALA A 95 17.04 -17.22 -19.16
C ALA A 95 16.83 -18.73 -18.99
N ALA A 96 17.48 -19.55 -19.82
CA ALA A 96 17.42 -21.00 -19.70
C ALA A 96 18.04 -21.50 -18.37
N LEU A 97 19.17 -20.94 -17.94
CA LEU A 97 19.78 -21.25 -16.65
C LEU A 97 18.88 -20.87 -15.47
N ALA A 98 18.29 -19.69 -15.50
CA ALA A 98 17.38 -19.22 -14.45
C ALA A 98 16.13 -20.12 -14.34
N VAL A 99 15.52 -20.43 -15.48
CA VAL A 99 14.36 -21.32 -15.54
C VAL A 99 14.74 -22.73 -15.05
N SER A 100 15.91 -23.26 -15.45
CA SER A 100 16.37 -24.58 -14.99
C SER A 100 16.60 -24.62 -13.48
N ALA A 101 17.13 -23.54 -12.88
CA ALA A 101 17.35 -23.46 -11.44
C ALA A 101 16.02 -23.45 -10.64
N CYS A 102 14.96 -22.84 -11.18
CA CYS A 102 13.63 -22.89 -10.56
C CYS A 102 12.95 -24.26 -10.77
N ILE A 103 13.00 -24.81 -11.99
CA ILE A 103 12.37 -26.08 -12.34
C ILE A 103 13.07 -27.25 -11.64
N TYR A 104 14.38 -27.17 -11.37
CA TYR A 104 15.10 -28.16 -10.58
C TYR A 104 14.44 -28.40 -9.24
N LEU A 105 14.05 -27.35 -8.51
CA LEU A 105 13.34 -27.46 -7.24
C LEU A 105 11.98 -28.14 -7.38
N TYR A 106 11.27 -27.88 -8.47
CA TYR A 106 9.99 -28.49 -8.75
C TYR A 106 10.10 -30.01 -9.03
N ILE A 107 11.08 -30.40 -9.84
CA ILE A 107 11.27 -31.81 -10.25
C ILE A 107 11.75 -32.64 -9.06
N TYR A 108 12.76 -32.14 -8.31
CA TYR A 108 13.41 -32.89 -7.22
C TYR A 108 12.85 -32.56 -5.82
N LYS A 109 11.62 -32.03 -5.75
CA LYS A 109 11.00 -31.58 -4.49
C LYS A 109 10.99 -32.64 -3.38
N LEU A 110 10.69 -33.89 -3.71
CA LEU A 110 10.66 -35.00 -2.73
C LEU A 110 12.06 -35.34 -2.24
N ASP A 111 13.05 -35.43 -3.13
CA ASP A 111 14.43 -35.73 -2.78
C ASP A 111 15.03 -34.61 -1.92
N ILE A 112 14.76 -33.34 -2.24
CA ILE A 112 15.19 -32.17 -1.47
C ILE A 112 14.55 -32.18 -0.08
N SER A 113 13.25 -32.50 0.03
CA SER A 113 12.55 -32.60 1.31
C SER A 113 13.12 -33.71 2.20
N ASN A 114 13.48 -34.86 1.63
CA ASN A 114 14.03 -36.00 2.37
C ASN A 114 15.44 -35.74 2.91
N ARG A 115 16.22 -34.82 2.32
CA ARG A 115 17.56 -34.43 2.75
C ARG A 115 17.63 -33.01 3.33
N ALA A 116 16.58 -32.57 4.02
CA ALA A 116 16.47 -31.23 4.58
C ALA A 116 17.72 -30.80 5.37
N GLY A 117 18.31 -29.65 5.03
CA GLY A 117 19.54 -29.12 5.63
C GLY A 117 20.86 -29.74 5.16
N LEU A 118 20.83 -30.80 4.31
CA LEU A 118 22.01 -31.49 3.80
C LEU A 118 22.06 -31.40 2.25
N PRO A 119 22.39 -30.24 1.67
CA PRO A 119 22.40 -30.06 0.23
C PRO A 119 23.52 -30.86 -0.44
N THR A 120 23.22 -31.47 -1.58
CA THR A 120 24.20 -32.09 -2.46
C THR A 120 24.95 -31.03 -3.27
N SER A 121 26.06 -31.40 -3.91
CA SER A 121 26.81 -30.47 -4.78
C SER A 121 25.96 -29.96 -5.95
N ILE A 122 25.01 -30.73 -6.43
CA ILE A 122 24.08 -30.33 -7.49
C ILE A 122 23.06 -29.29 -6.95
N ASP A 123 22.56 -29.51 -5.72
CA ASP A 123 21.68 -28.54 -5.05
C ASP A 123 22.37 -27.18 -4.90
N VAL A 124 23.61 -27.19 -4.45
CA VAL A 124 24.44 -25.97 -4.29
C VAL A 124 24.70 -25.31 -5.65
N PHE A 125 24.98 -26.08 -6.69
CA PHE A 125 25.19 -25.55 -8.04
C PHE A 125 23.94 -24.81 -8.56
N PHE A 126 22.74 -25.43 -8.48
CA PHE A 126 21.51 -24.78 -8.92
C PHE A 126 21.13 -23.59 -8.05
N SER A 127 21.40 -23.63 -6.74
CA SER A 127 21.17 -22.51 -5.83
C SER A 127 22.05 -21.30 -6.21
N ILE A 128 23.33 -21.50 -6.40
CA ILE A 128 24.27 -20.43 -6.79
C ILE A 128 23.88 -19.88 -8.17
N THR A 129 23.56 -20.76 -9.11
CA THR A 129 23.13 -20.37 -10.45
C THR A 129 21.87 -19.52 -10.39
N GLY A 130 20.87 -19.92 -9.60
CA GLY A 130 19.63 -19.16 -9.37
C GLY A 130 19.89 -17.80 -8.73
N MET A 131 20.73 -17.75 -7.70
CA MET A 131 21.10 -16.49 -7.02
C MET A 131 21.85 -15.53 -7.94
N ILE A 132 22.76 -16.02 -8.78
CA ILE A 132 23.44 -15.20 -9.79
C ILE A 132 22.44 -14.68 -10.84
N CYS A 133 21.56 -15.56 -11.33
CA CYS A 133 20.56 -15.19 -12.33
C CYS A 133 19.57 -14.14 -11.81
N ILE A 134 19.09 -14.27 -10.56
CA ILE A 134 18.22 -13.25 -9.97
C ILE A 134 18.96 -11.94 -9.76
N GLY A 135 20.23 -11.97 -9.33
CA GLY A 135 21.09 -10.78 -9.22
C GLY A 135 21.25 -10.05 -10.57
N ILE A 136 21.51 -10.79 -11.66
CA ILE A 136 21.60 -10.24 -13.01
C ILE A 136 20.23 -9.69 -13.47
N ALA A 137 19.14 -10.39 -13.19
CA ALA A 137 17.79 -9.93 -13.52
C ALA A 137 17.43 -8.64 -12.79
N VAL A 138 17.75 -8.52 -11.49
CA VAL A 138 17.60 -7.30 -10.69
C VAL A 138 18.41 -6.15 -11.29
N TYR A 139 19.68 -6.38 -11.56
CA TYR A 139 20.55 -5.36 -12.17
C TYR A 139 20.00 -4.83 -13.50
N ARG A 140 19.49 -5.72 -14.35
CA ARG A 140 18.95 -5.35 -15.66
C ARG A 140 17.61 -4.66 -15.59
N SER A 141 16.70 -5.09 -14.70
CA SER A 141 15.31 -4.63 -14.66
C SER A 141 15.07 -3.51 -13.64
N LEU A 142 15.73 -3.55 -12.48
CA LEU A 142 15.50 -2.66 -11.33
C LEU A 142 16.69 -1.73 -11.04
N GLY A 143 17.89 -2.08 -11.56
CA GLY A 143 19.09 -1.30 -11.34
C GLY A 143 19.93 -1.77 -10.14
N LEU A 144 20.94 -0.95 -9.78
CA LEU A 144 21.94 -1.29 -8.77
C LEU A 144 21.48 -1.26 -7.31
N PRO A 145 20.59 -0.34 -6.87
CA PRO A 145 20.37 -0.14 -5.45
C PRO A 145 19.93 -1.41 -4.71
N LEU A 146 18.92 -2.11 -5.24
CA LEU A 146 18.40 -3.34 -4.63
C LEU A 146 19.45 -4.47 -4.66
N LEU A 147 20.23 -4.56 -5.74
CA LEU A 147 21.30 -5.54 -5.85
C LEU A 147 22.40 -5.29 -4.81
N ILE A 148 22.78 -4.03 -4.57
CA ILE A 148 23.78 -3.67 -3.55
C ILE A 148 23.26 -4.08 -2.17
N VAL A 149 22.02 -3.71 -1.83
CA VAL A 149 21.44 -4.07 -0.54
C VAL A 149 21.43 -5.58 -0.34
N ALA A 150 20.89 -6.36 -1.30
CA ALA A 150 20.87 -7.82 -1.20
C ALA A 150 22.28 -8.43 -1.11
N SER A 151 23.25 -7.88 -1.86
CA SER A 151 24.64 -8.34 -1.82
C SER A 151 25.31 -8.08 -0.47
N LEU A 152 25.04 -6.94 0.17
CA LEU A 152 25.51 -6.62 1.51
C LEU A 152 24.92 -7.59 2.55
N PHE A 153 23.66 -7.95 2.44
CA PHE A 153 23.03 -8.91 3.33
C PHE A 153 23.60 -10.33 3.13
N ILE A 154 23.83 -10.77 1.90
CA ILE A 154 24.50 -12.05 1.62
C ILE A 154 25.93 -12.03 2.18
N PHE A 155 26.67 -10.92 1.98
CA PHE A 155 28.00 -10.75 2.54
C PHE A 155 27.99 -10.85 4.07
N TYR A 156 27.05 -10.21 4.73
CA TYR A 156 26.91 -10.29 6.18
C TYR A 156 26.61 -11.72 6.66
N VAL A 157 25.73 -12.46 5.99
CA VAL A 157 25.44 -13.87 6.34
C VAL A 157 26.69 -14.74 6.24
N MET A 158 27.52 -14.54 5.23
CA MET A 158 28.72 -15.37 5.03
C MET A 158 29.91 -14.92 5.90
N PHE A 159 30.09 -13.62 6.08
CA PHE A 159 31.31 -13.03 6.64
C PHE A 159 31.07 -12.21 7.92
N GLY A 160 29.90 -12.27 8.52
CA GLY A 160 29.55 -11.51 9.74
C GLY A 160 30.38 -11.87 11.00
N HIS A 161 31.20 -12.90 10.92
CA HIS A 161 32.15 -13.31 11.97
C HIS A 161 33.47 -12.53 11.94
N LEU A 162 33.72 -11.74 10.90
CA LEU A 162 34.99 -11.02 10.76
C LEU A 162 35.08 -9.87 11.78
N ASP A 163 36.32 -9.60 12.25
CA ASP A 163 36.60 -8.52 13.22
C ASP A 163 36.31 -7.10 12.69
N PHE A 164 35.98 -6.97 11.42
CA PHE A 164 35.51 -5.74 10.81
C PHE A 164 34.16 -5.29 11.40
N PHE A 165 33.31 -6.23 11.82
CA PHE A 165 32.02 -5.92 12.42
C PHE A 165 32.14 -5.62 13.90
N PRO A 166 31.43 -4.59 14.41
CA PRO A 166 31.29 -4.36 15.86
C PRO A 166 30.79 -5.60 16.60
N GLU A 167 31.15 -5.78 17.87
CA GLU A 167 30.78 -6.97 18.67
C GLU A 167 29.24 -7.19 18.67
N SER A 168 28.45 -6.12 18.81
CA SER A 168 27.00 -6.18 18.80
C SER A 168 26.42 -6.68 17.45
N MET A 169 27.17 -6.56 16.36
CA MET A 169 26.77 -6.99 15.02
C MET A 169 27.39 -8.32 14.61
N LYS A 170 28.27 -8.92 15.44
CA LYS A 170 28.92 -10.19 15.09
C LYS A 170 27.94 -11.33 14.96
N TRP A 171 28.07 -12.05 13.87
CA TRP A 171 27.30 -13.25 13.55
C TRP A 171 28.27 -14.38 13.24
N LYS A 172 28.00 -15.60 13.72
CA LYS A 172 28.89 -16.76 13.54
C LYS A 172 29.26 -17.11 12.08
N GLY A 173 28.62 -16.48 11.10
CA GLY A 173 28.77 -16.80 9.69
C GLY A 173 28.03 -18.08 9.27
N ALA A 174 27.73 -18.20 7.99
CA ALA A 174 27.15 -19.39 7.40
C ALA A 174 28.08 -19.98 6.35
N SER A 175 28.19 -21.31 6.31
CA SER A 175 28.86 -22.00 5.21
C SER A 175 28.10 -21.82 3.91
N LEU A 176 28.78 -21.99 2.77
CA LEU A 176 28.16 -21.91 1.45
C LEU A 176 26.95 -22.85 1.31
N ASN A 177 27.06 -24.07 1.86
CA ASN A 177 25.98 -25.04 1.86
C ASN A 177 24.76 -24.53 2.65
N LYS A 178 24.99 -23.97 3.85
CA LYS A 178 23.93 -23.43 4.69
C LYS A 178 23.28 -22.21 4.03
N ALA A 179 24.07 -21.30 3.47
CA ALA A 179 23.56 -20.12 2.79
C ALA A 179 22.77 -20.49 1.52
N SER A 180 23.27 -21.41 0.69
CA SER A 180 22.59 -21.92 -0.51
C SER A 180 21.26 -22.57 -0.17
N TRP A 181 21.24 -23.41 0.88
CA TRP A 181 20.02 -24.05 1.36
C TRP A 181 19.00 -23.02 1.81
N HIS A 182 19.39 -22.09 2.68
CA HIS A 182 18.52 -21.11 3.27
C HIS A 182 17.92 -20.13 2.25
N PHE A 183 18.75 -19.60 1.33
CA PHE A 183 18.27 -18.59 0.38
C PHE A 183 17.51 -19.14 -0.82
N TRP A 184 17.82 -20.36 -1.31
CA TRP A 184 17.23 -20.87 -2.55
C TRP A 184 16.33 -22.07 -2.37
N MET A 185 16.58 -22.94 -1.39
CA MET A 185 15.87 -24.20 -1.27
C MET A 185 14.73 -24.19 -0.24
N GLN A 186 14.72 -23.22 0.65
CA GLN A 186 13.67 -23.05 1.68
C GLN A 186 12.67 -21.92 1.32
N THR A 187 11.60 -21.88 2.12
CA THR A 187 10.57 -20.84 2.03
C THR A 187 10.87 -19.58 2.84
N GLU A 188 12.04 -19.47 3.43
CA GLU A 188 12.51 -18.29 4.17
C GLU A 188 13.34 -17.34 3.30
N GLY A 189 13.87 -17.82 2.18
CA GLY A 189 14.66 -17.04 1.24
C GLY A 189 13.85 -16.55 0.04
N VAL A 190 14.40 -16.74 -1.16
CA VAL A 190 13.81 -16.26 -2.44
C VAL A 190 12.39 -16.75 -2.65
N PHE A 191 12.08 -17.99 -2.28
CA PHE A 191 10.72 -18.56 -2.39
C PHE A 191 9.86 -18.30 -1.14
N GLY A 192 10.19 -17.28 -0.37
CA GLY A 192 9.53 -16.89 0.87
C GLY A 192 8.16 -16.23 0.69
N VAL A 193 7.71 -15.60 1.78
CA VAL A 193 6.38 -14.97 1.88
C VAL A 193 6.18 -13.90 0.80
N ALA A 194 7.17 -13.05 0.55
CA ALA A 194 7.07 -11.96 -0.43
C ALA A 194 6.76 -12.47 -1.84
N LEU A 195 7.47 -13.53 -2.30
CA LEU A 195 7.18 -14.17 -3.58
C LEU A 195 5.83 -14.92 -3.55
N GLY A 196 5.45 -15.47 -2.39
CA GLY A 196 4.14 -16.10 -2.19
C GLY A 196 2.99 -15.14 -2.46
N VAL A 197 3.03 -13.95 -1.88
CA VAL A 197 2.04 -12.88 -2.11
C VAL A 197 2.04 -12.40 -3.56
N SER A 198 3.24 -12.30 -4.19
CA SER A 198 3.36 -12.00 -5.62
C SER A 198 2.64 -13.03 -6.49
N THR A 199 2.77 -14.32 -6.15
CA THR A 199 2.19 -15.44 -6.88
C THR A 199 0.68 -15.53 -6.67
N SER A 200 0.20 -15.42 -5.43
CA SER A 200 -1.20 -15.70 -5.08
C SER A 200 -2.13 -14.51 -5.28
N MET A 201 -1.67 -13.28 -4.98
CA MET A 201 -2.54 -12.09 -4.88
C MET A 201 -2.16 -11.04 -5.91
N ILE A 202 -0.91 -10.53 -5.87
CA ILE A 202 -0.50 -9.35 -6.66
C ILE A 202 -0.74 -9.56 -8.15
N PHE A 203 -0.41 -10.76 -8.68
CA PHE A 203 -0.56 -11.03 -10.11
C PHE A 203 -2.00 -10.84 -10.59
N LEU A 204 -2.97 -11.39 -9.87
CA LEU A 204 -4.38 -11.32 -10.27
C LEU A 204 -4.93 -9.88 -10.24
N PHE A 205 -4.53 -9.08 -9.26
CA PHE A 205 -4.92 -7.68 -9.19
C PHE A 205 -4.27 -6.84 -10.29
N VAL A 206 -3.00 -7.05 -10.60
CA VAL A 206 -2.30 -6.39 -11.71
C VAL A 206 -2.91 -6.80 -13.04
N LEU A 207 -3.27 -8.08 -13.20
CA LEU A 207 -3.96 -8.60 -14.37
C LEU A 207 -5.33 -7.94 -14.54
N PHE A 208 -6.14 -7.90 -13.48
CA PHE A 208 -7.43 -7.22 -13.45
C PHE A 208 -7.30 -5.76 -13.90
N GLY A 209 -6.32 -5.04 -13.34
CA GLY A 209 -6.04 -3.64 -13.68
C GLY A 209 -5.70 -3.47 -15.17
N ALA A 210 -4.82 -4.32 -15.70
CA ALA A 210 -4.42 -4.29 -17.11
C ALA A 210 -5.59 -4.59 -18.07
N LEU A 211 -6.46 -5.54 -17.72
CA LEU A 211 -7.67 -5.86 -18.49
C LEU A 211 -8.68 -4.71 -18.43
N LEU A 212 -8.89 -4.11 -17.26
CA LEU A 212 -9.80 -2.98 -17.08
C LEU A 212 -9.33 -1.76 -17.87
N GLU A 213 -8.02 -1.47 -17.86
CA GLU A 213 -7.43 -0.41 -18.66
C GLU A 213 -7.68 -0.66 -20.17
N LYS A 214 -7.45 -1.89 -20.63
CA LYS A 214 -7.62 -2.28 -22.03
C LYS A 214 -9.08 -2.24 -22.48
N SER A 215 -10.05 -2.40 -21.57
CA SER A 215 -11.47 -2.29 -21.87
C SER A 215 -11.93 -0.88 -22.27
N GLY A 216 -11.14 0.17 -21.95
CA GLY A 216 -11.47 1.57 -22.17
C GLY A 216 -11.92 2.32 -20.90
N ALA A 217 -11.92 1.67 -19.73
CA ALA A 217 -12.33 2.26 -18.45
C ALA A 217 -11.49 3.49 -18.08
N GLY A 218 -10.17 3.49 -18.36
CA GLY A 218 -9.30 4.63 -18.06
C GLY A 218 -9.74 5.91 -18.79
N ASN A 219 -10.00 5.81 -20.10
CA ASN A 219 -10.49 6.95 -20.89
C ASN A 219 -11.86 7.45 -20.38
N TYR A 220 -12.75 6.52 -20.04
CA TYR A 220 -14.04 6.84 -19.44
C TYR A 220 -13.90 7.63 -18.12
N PHE A 221 -13.02 7.22 -17.20
CA PHE A 221 -12.81 7.91 -15.94
C PHE A 221 -12.24 9.32 -16.14
N ILE A 222 -11.32 9.49 -17.08
CA ILE A 222 -10.76 10.81 -17.43
C ILE A 222 -11.88 11.73 -17.94
N LYS A 223 -12.67 11.28 -18.93
CA LYS A 223 -13.77 12.08 -19.50
C LYS A 223 -14.88 12.38 -18.49
N LEU A 224 -15.22 11.42 -17.63
CA LEU A 224 -16.21 11.60 -16.57
C LEU A 224 -15.76 12.64 -15.54
N SER A 225 -14.51 12.56 -15.08
CA SER A 225 -13.90 13.52 -14.15
C SER A 225 -13.87 14.91 -14.75
N PHE A 226 -13.51 15.02 -16.03
CA PHE A 226 -13.47 16.28 -16.76
C PHE A 226 -14.86 16.88 -16.97
N ALA A 227 -15.84 16.11 -17.39
CA ALA A 227 -17.23 16.57 -17.51
C ALA A 227 -17.81 17.05 -16.18
N THR A 228 -17.41 16.41 -15.06
CA THR A 228 -17.91 16.72 -13.72
C THR A 228 -17.25 17.96 -13.13
N LEU A 229 -15.94 18.10 -13.25
CA LEU A 229 -15.13 19.09 -12.54
C LEU A 229 -14.55 20.19 -13.40
N GLY A 230 -14.51 20.04 -14.74
CA GLY A 230 -13.85 20.97 -15.66
C GLY A 230 -14.37 22.41 -15.56
N HIS A 231 -15.64 22.61 -15.17
CA HIS A 231 -16.25 23.93 -14.98
C HIS A 231 -15.81 24.66 -13.70
N LEU A 232 -15.18 23.95 -12.76
CA LEU A 232 -14.69 24.57 -11.53
C LEU A 232 -13.44 25.40 -11.84
N ARG A 233 -13.13 26.35 -10.96
CA ARG A 233 -11.88 27.11 -11.03
C ARG A 233 -10.70 26.15 -10.97
N GLY A 234 -9.84 26.17 -12.03
CA GLY A 234 -8.79 25.16 -12.21
C GLY A 234 -9.33 23.74 -12.47
N GLY A 235 -10.50 23.64 -13.08
CA GLY A 235 -11.21 22.40 -13.34
C GLY A 235 -10.35 21.29 -13.95
N PRO A 236 -9.53 21.56 -14.98
CA PRO A 236 -8.64 20.55 -15.56
C PRO A 236 -7.70 19.88 -14.57
N ALA A 237 -7.05 20.66 -13.70
CA ALA A 237 -6.16 20.10 -12.68
C ALA A 237 -6.93 19.31 -11.61
N LYS A 238 -8.10 19.78 -11.19
CA LYS A 238 -8.98 19.04 -10.27
C LYS A 238 -9.53 17.75 -10.87
N ALA A 239 -9.86 17.80 -12.16
CA ALA A 239 -10.30 16.62 -12.91
C ALA A 239 -9.15 15.59 -13.04
N ALA A 240 -7.91 16.06 -13.22
CA ALA A 240 -6.72 15.21 -13.21
C ALA A 240 -6.57 14.45 -11.87
N VAL A 241 -6.69 15.18 -10.73
CA VAL A 241 -6.63 14.55 -9.39
C VAL A 241 -7.67 13.44 -9.24
N VAL A 242 -8.91 13.70 -9.64
CA VAL A 242 -9.99 12.70 -9.50
C VAL A 242 -9.83 11.56 -10.51
N ALA A 243 -9.45 11.85 -11.76
CA ALA A 243 -9.21 10.83 -12.78
C ALA A 243 -8.08 9.89 -12.39
N SER A 244 -6.95 10.45 -11.91
CA SER A 244 -5.81 9.68 -11.42
C SER A 244 -6.19 8.86 -10.17
N GLY A 245 -7.02 9.42 -9.27
CA GLY A 245 -7.55 8.68 -8.13
C GLY A 245 -8.43 7.48 -8.53
N LEU A 246 -9.33 7.68 -9.48
CA LEU A 246 -10.18 6.61 -10.01
C LEU A 246 -9.35 5.54 -10.75
N SER A 247 -8.29 5.95 -11.46
CA SER A 247 -7.34 5.02 -12.07
C SER A 247 -6.51 4.27 -11.02
N GLY A 248 -6.18 4.92 -9.92
CA GLY A 248 -5.48 4.32 -8.77
C GLY A 248 -6.24 3.15 -8.14
N ILE A 249 -7.58 3.15 -8.21
CA ILE A 249 -8.42 2.04 -7.70
C ILE A 249 -8.04 0.69 -8.34
N TYR A 250 -7.46 0.68 -9.53
CA TYR A 250 -7.09 -0.55 -10.24
C TYR A 250 -5.63 -0.62 -10.70
N SER A 251 -4.91 0.50 -10.76
CA SER A 251 -3.55 0.55 -11.32
C SER A 251 -2.45 0.03 -10.36
N GLY A 252 -2.57 0.31 -9.06
CA GLY A 252 -1.59 -0.10 -8.04
C GLY A 252 -0.15 0.43 -8.21
N SER A 253 0.15 1.22 -9.26
CA SER A 253 1.48 1.75 -9.57
C SER A 253 1.42 3.24 -9.94
N SER A 254 2.17 4.08 -9.21
CA SER A 254 2.31 5.52 -9.47
C SER A 254 2.84 5.79 -10.88
N ILE A 255 3.89 5.10 -11.28
CA ILE A 255 4.54 5.29 -12.59
C ILE A 255 3.58 4.91 -13.74
N ALA A 256 2.92 3.75 -13.62
CA ALA A 256 1.96 3.32 -14.64
C ALA A 256 0.78 4.31 -14.72
N ASN A 257 0.31 4.81 -13.59
CA ASN A 257 -0.78 5.78 -13.53
C ASN A 257 -0.37 7.12 -14.17
N VAL A 258 0.81 7.66 -13.86
CA VAL A 258 1.38 8.86 -14.53
C VAL A 258 1.45 8.68 -16.04
N VAL A 259 1.89 7.53 -16.53
CA VAL A 259 2.00 7.29 -17.98
C VAL A 259 0.61 7.19 -18.62
N THR A 260 -0.35 6.58 -17.94
CA THR A 260 -1.70 6.35 -18.50
C THR A 260 -2.56 7.62 -18.46
N THR A 261 -2.69 8.26 -17.29
CA THR A 261 -3.52 9.45 -17.12
C THR A 261 -2.79 10.74 -17.52
N GLY A 262 -1.51 10.84 -17.20
CA GLY A 262 -0.70 12.06 -17.42
C GLY A 262 -0.50 12.40 -18.88
N THR A 263 -0.52 11.41 -19.80
CA THR A 263 -0.48 11.68 -21.26
C THR A 263 -1.64 12.56 -21.73
N PHE A 264 -2.77 12.53 -21.02
CA PHE A 264 -3.95 13.36 -21.34
C PHE A 264 -4.07 14.57 -20.41
N THR A 265 -3.84 14.39 -19.12
CA THR A 265 -4.09 15.40 -18.09
C THR A 265 -3.01 16.48 -18.07
N ILE A 266 -1.73 16.13 -18.23
CA ILE A 266 -0.61 17.08 -18.22
C ILE A 266 -0.71 18.09 -19.37
N PRO A 267 -0.88 17.69 -20.65
CA PRO A 267 -1.05 18.66 -21.74
C PRO A 267 -2.26 19.57 -21.54
N LEU A 268 -3.35 19.04 -20.95
CA LEU A 268 -4.54 19.83 -20.66
C LEU A 268 -4.29 20.88 -19.58
N MET A 269 -3.63 20.52 -18.50
CA MET A 269 -3.25 21.46 -17.44
C MET A 269 -2.34 22.58 -17.98
N LYS A 270 -1.41 22.24 -18.87
CA LYS A 270 -0.53 23.24 -19.56
C LYS A 270 -1.34 24.18 -20.45
N LYS A 271 -2.29 23.67 -21.24
CA LYS A 271 -3.19 24.52 -22.06
C LYS A 271 -4.00 25.51 -21.20
N THR A 272 -4.27 25.18 -19.95
CA THR A 272 -5.03 26.05 -19.03
C THR A 272 -4.17 26.99 -18.18
N GLY A 273 -2.84 27.02 -18.38
CA GLY A 273 -1.93 28.00 -17.79
C GLY A 273 -1.04 27.49 -16.64
N PHE A 274 -0.98 26.18 -16.41
CA PHE A 274 0.03 25.62 -15.49
C PHE A 274 1.39 25.52 -16.19
N SER A 275 2.48 25.72 -15.43
CA SER A 275 3.83 25.42 -15.92
C SER A 275 4.00 23.90 -16.12
N SER A 276 5.01 23.52 -16.92
CA SER A 276 5.33 22.10 -17.17
C SER A 276 5.61 21.34 -15.88
N GLU A 277 6.38 21.95 -14.97
CA GLU A 277 6.76 21.34 -13.68
C GLU A 277 5.56 21.19 -12.76
N LYS A 278 4.71 22.23 -12.64
CA LYS A 278 3.50 22.17 -11.79
C LYS A 278 2.47 21.18 -12.33
N ALA A 279 2.27 21.12 -13.65
CA ALA A 279 1.37 20.16 -14.27
C ALA A 279 1.86 18.72 -14.04
N GLY A 280 3.18 18.48 -14.23
CA GLY A 280 3.80 17.21 -13.91
C GLY A 280 3.69 16.85 -12.43
N ALA A 281 3.96 17.79 -11.53
CA ALA A 281 3.90 17.61 -10.09
C ALA A 281 2.49 17.26 -9.57
N ILE A 282 1.43 17.89 -10.08
CA ILE A 282 0.04 17.57 -9.73
C ILE A 282 -0.29 16.14 -10.15
N GLU A 283 0.14 15.72 -11.34
CA GLU A 283 -0.09 14.37 -11.82
C GLU A 283 0.67 13.33 -10.99
N VAL A 284 1.94 13.60 -10.64
CA VAL A 284 2.74 12.74 -9.77
C VAL A 284 2.06 12.58 -8.42
N ALA A 285 1.75 13.68 -7.73
CA ALA A 285 1.11 13.66 -6.42
C ALA A 285 -0.28 12.99 -6.43
N SER A 286 -0.99 13.03 -7.57
CA SER A 286 -2.27 12.33 -7.74
C SER A 286 -2.07 10.84 -7.93
N SER A 287 -1.04 10.45 -8.68
CA SER A 287 -0.73 9.06 -9.02
C SER A 287 -0.11 8.31 -7.86
N THR A 288 0.73 8.95 -7.04
CA THR A 288 1.27 8.39 -5.80
C THR A 288 0.16 8.11 -4.80
N ASN A 289 -0.81 9.02 -4.65
CA ASN A 289 -2.01 8.78 -3.86
C ASN A 289 -2.85 7.60 -4.36
N GLY A 290 -2.81 7.27 -5.64
CA GLY A 290 -3.47 6.09 -6.19
C GLY A 290 -3.04 4.79 -5.52
N GLN A 291 -1.76 4.67 -5.16
CA GLN A 291 -1.24 3.50 -4.43
C GLN A 291 -1.78 3.38 -2.99
N LEU A 292 -2.27 4.47 -2.41
CA LEU A 292 -2.90 4.47 -1.08
C LEU A 292 -4.39 4.13 -1.14
N THR A 293 -4.99 4.13 -2.34
CA THR A 293 -6.44 4.09 -2.50
C THR A 293 -6.99 2.66 -2.48
N PRO A 294 -7.80 2.30 -1.46
CA PRO A 294 -8.55 1.04 -1.51
C PRO A 294 -9.50 0.99 -2.74
N PRO A 295 -9.83 -0.22 -3.24
CA PRO A 295 -9.55 -1.54 -2.68
C PRO A 295 -8.26 -2.19 -3.17
N VAL A 296 -7.62 -1.75 -4.25
CA VAL A 296 -6.44 -2.44 -4.80
C VAL A 296 -5.17 -1.97 -4.11
N MET A 297 -5.00 -0.66 -3.92
CA MET A 297 -3.79 -0.06 -3.35
C MET A 297 -2.52 -0.44 -4.14
N GLY A 298 -1.34 -0.14 -3.63
CA GLY A 298 -0.09 -0.66 -4.17
C GLY A 298 0.14 -2.12 -3.80
N ALA A 299 0.99 -2.83 -4.56
CA ALA A 299 1.28 -4.23 -4.34
C ALA A 299 1.78 -4.56 -2.91
N ALA A 300 2.41 -3.60 -2.24
CA ALA A 300 2.84 -3.73 -0.85
C ALA A 300 1.67 -3.91 0.15
N ALA A 301 0.46 -3.45 -0.17
CA ALA A 301 -0.69 -3.62 0.72
C ALA A 301 -1.04 -5.10 0.98
N PHE A 302 -0.84 -5.96 -0.01
CA PHE A 302 -1.05 -7.41 0.17
C PHE A 302 0.00 -8.01 1.11
N LEU A 303 1.23 -7.48 1.06
CA LEU A 303 2.30 -7.85 1.98
C LEU A 303 2.02 -7.35 3.41
N ILE A 304 1.43 -6.16 3.55
CA ILE A 304 1.00 -5.66 4.87
C ILE A 304 0.01 -6.64 5.50
N SER A 305 -1.01 -7.05 4.76
CA SER A 305 -2.01 -8.03 5.25
C SER A 305 -1.34 -9.34 5.73
N GLU A 306 -0.36 -9.84 4.98
CA GLU A 306 0.35 -11.09 5.31
C GLU A 306 1.32 -10.91 6.49
N PHE A 307 2.10 -9.82 6.54
CA PHE A 307 3.08 -9.58 7.60
C PHE A 307 2.47 -9.20 8.95
N THR A 308 1.24 -8.66 8.94
CA THR A 308 0.54 -8.22 10.15
C THR A 308 -0.55 -9.18 10.59
N ASP A 309 -0.80 -10.25 9.82
CA ASP A 309 -1.91 -11.20 10.02
C ASP A 309 -3.29 -10.50 10.12
N VAL A 310 -3.42 -9.33 9.45
CA VAL A 310 -4.66 -8.57 9.39
C VAL A 310 -5.40 -8.92 8.11
N SER A 311 -6.70 -9.17 8.19
CA SER A 311 -7.50 -9.45 7.00
C SER A 311 -7.41 -8.28 6.01
N TYR A 312 -7.38 -8.60 4.71
CA TYR A 312 -7.33 -7.55 3.68
C TYR A 312 -8.53 -6.60 3.73
N PHE A 313 -9.67 -7.09 4.18
CA PHE A 313 -10.87 -6.28 4.43
C PHE A 313 -10.62 -5.23 5.51
N ASP A 314 -10.02 -5.60 6.64
CA ASP A 314 -9.73 -4.66 7.72
C ASP A 314 -8.62 -3.69 7.31
N LEU A 315 -7.61 -4.15 6.55
CA LEU A 315 -6.59 -3.26 6.01
C LEU A 315 -7.19 -2.18 5.09
N ILE A 316 -8.15 -2.55 4.20
CA ILE A 316 -8.90 -1.58 3.39
C ILE A 316 -9.60 -0.54 4.26
N LYS A 317 -10.23 -0.97 5.36
CA LYS A 317 -10.90 -0.08 6.31
C LYS A 317 -9.91 0.88 6.97
N TYR A 318 -8.76 0.37 7.43
CA TYR A 318 -7.73 1.19 8.07
C TYR A 318 -7.07 2.19 7.11
N ALA A 319 -6.90 1.83 5.86
CA ALA A 319 -6.33 2.72 4.84
C ALA A 319 -7.32 3.76 4.29
N ALA A 320 -8.64 3.55 4.46
CA ALA A 320 -9.67 4.34 3.78
C ALA A 320 -9.67 5.82 4.19
N LEU A 321 -9.66 6.12 5.48
CA LEU A 321 -9.70 7.52 5.96
C LEU A 321 -8.41 8.28 5.65
N PRO A 322 -7.20 7.76 5.89
CA PRO A 322 -5.95 8.42 5.49
C PRO A 322 -5.87 8.70 3.98
N ALA A 323 -6.29 7.74 3.14
CA ALA A 323 -6.32 7.93 1.69
C ALA A 323 -7.29 9.04 1.28
N LEU A 324 -8.53 9.02 1.81
CA LEU A 324 -9.54 10.05 1.56
C LEU A 324 -9.04 11.43 1.99
N ALA A 325 -8.45 11.54 3.18
CA ALA A 325 -7.88 12.77 3.72
C ALA A 325 -6.78 13.33 2.82
N SER A 326 -5.88 12.46 2.32
CA SER A 326 -4.82 12.84 1.39
C SER A 326 -5.38 13.36 0.06
N TYR A 327 -6.42 12.75 -0.52
CA TYR A 327 -7.06 13.27 -1.73
C TYR A 327 -7.78 14.58 -1.53
N ILE A 328 -8.53 14.76 -0.43
CA ILE A 328 -9.19 16.03 -0.10
C ILE A 328 -8.13 17.14 0.05
N ALA A 329 -7.02 16.84 0.70
CA ALA A 329 -5.91 17.75 0.88
C ALA A 329 -5.26 18.14 -0.46
N LEU A 330 -4.99 17.17 -1.34
CA LEU A 330 -4.44 17.46 -2.68
C LEU A 330 -5.39 18.31 -3.52
N PHE A 331 -6.66 17.95 -3.52
CA PHE A 331 -7.69 18.73 -4.22
C PHE A 331 -7.74 20.18 -3.72
N TYR A 332 -7.56 20.38 -2.42
CA TYR A 332 -7.51 21.70 -1.80
C TYR A 332 -6.21 22.44 -2.13
N ILE A 333 -5.03 21.79 -2.10
CA ILE A 333 -3.75 22.38 -2.54
C ILE A 333 -3.85 22.87 -3.99
N VAL A 334 -4.39 22.03 -4.89
CA VAL A 334 -4.62 22.42 -6.28
C VAL A 334 -5.56 23.61 -6.37
N HIS A 335 -6.59 23.68 -5.51
CA HIS A 335 -7.48 24.85 -5.46
C HIS A 335 -6.75 26.13 -5.04
N LEU A 336 -5.88 26.07 -4.04
CA LEU A 336 -5.07 27.21 -3.59
C LEU A 336 -4.07 27.65 -4.66
N GLU A 337 -3.40 26.70 -5.33
CA GLU A 337 -2.50 27.00 -6.46
C GLU A 337 -3.22 27.75 -7.59
N VAL A 338 -4.41 27.29 -7.94
CA VAL A 338 -5.27 27.91 -8.96
C VAL A 338 -5.67 29.35 -8.57
N ILE A 339 -5.97 29.58 -7.28
CA ILE A 339 -6.28 30.93 -6.79
C ILE A 339 -5.04 31.84 -6.94
N LYS A 340 -3.86 31.36 -6.54
CA LYS A 340 -2.60 32.12 -6.68
C LYS A 340 -2.28 32.46 -8.13
N LEU A 341 -2.55 31.53 -9.06
CA LEU A 341 -2.31 31.74 -10.50
C LEU A 341 -3.44 32.52 -11.20
N GLY A 342 -4.54 32.85 -10.51
CA GLY A 342 -5.66 33.60 -11.10
C GLY A 342 -6.43 32.83 -12.19
N LEU A 343 -6.31 31.51 -12.28
CA LEU A 343 -6.91 30.71 -13.34
C LEU A 343 -8.44 30.62 -13.19
N LYS A 344 -9.12 30.56 -14.33
CA LYS A 344 -10.59 30.44 -14.41
C LYS A 344 -10.98 29.00 -14.74
N GLY A 345 -12.24 28.64 -14.50
CA GLY A 345 -12.84 27.38 -14.96
C GLY A 345 -13.26 27.46 -16.42
N LEU A 346 -13.48 26.30 -17.04
CA LEU A 346 -13.98 26.21 -18.41
C LEU A 346 -15.47 26.59 -18.48
N LYS A 347 -15.91 27.04 -19.64
CA LYS A 347 -17.32 27.41 -19.85
C LYS A 347 -18.22 26.18 -19.72
N ARG A 348 -19.35 26.34 -19.05
CA ARG A 348 -20.36 25.30 -18.88
C ARG A 348 -21.59 25.64 -19.71
N ASN A 349 -22.06 24.70 -20.53
CA ASN A 349 -23.23 24.88 -21.39
C ASN A 349 -24.58 24.63 -20.66
N THR A 350 -24.55 24.13 -19.41
CA THR A 350 -25.75 23.86 -18.64
C THR A 350 -25.87 24.80 -17.45
N PRO A 351 -27.08 25.30 -17.11
CA PRO A 351 -27.28 26.20 -15.96
C PRO A 351 -26.82 25.52 -14.66
N ALA A 352 -26.23 26.30 -13.75
CA ALA A 352 -25.79 25.80 -12.45
C ALA A 352 -27.00 25.38 -11.61
N ARG A 353 -27.07 24.12 -11.22
CA ARG A 353 -28.04 23.68 -10.22
C ARG A 353 -27.69 24.26 -8.85
N SER A 354 -28.73 24.62 -8.07
CA SER A 354 -28.57 25.08 -6.68
C SER A 354 -27.76 24.06 -5.87
N PHE A 355 -27.01 24.54 -4.89
CA PHE A 355 -26.25 23.68 -3.95
C PHE A 355 -27.17 22.65 -3.26
N LEU A 356 -28.37 23.09 -2.84
CA LEU A 356 -29.37 22.23 -2.18
C LEU A 356 -29.79 21.07 -3.11
N ASN A 357 -30.06 21.35 -4.39
CA ASN A 357 -30.42 20.31 -5.38
C ASN A 357 -29.28 19.35 -5.69
N LYS A 358 -28.03 19.77 -5.59
CA LYS A 358 -26.87 18.88 -5.73
C LYS A 358 -26.73 17.97 -4.51
N PHE A 359 -26.86 18.55 -3.32
CA PHE A 359 -26.75 17.85 -2.06
C PHE A 359 -27.86 16.81 -1.87
N THR A 360 -29.12 17.20 -2.13
CA THR A 360 -30.25 16.26 -2.09
C THR A 360 -30.13 15.15 -3.13
N SER A 361 -29.66 15.46 -4.37
CA SER A 361 -29.41 14.43 -5.40
C SER A 361 -28.29 13.48 -5.00
N PHE A 362 -27.24 13.98 -4.31
CA PHE A 362 -26.15 13.17 -3.79
C PHE A 362 -26.65 12.22 -2.68
N ILE A 363 -27.36 12.74 -1.68
CA ILE A 363 -27.95 11.94 -0.60
C ILE A 363 -28.89 10.89 -1.18
N PHE A 364 -29.80 11.28 -2.06
CA PHE A 364 -30.74 10.35 -2.68
C PHE A 364 -30.01 9.24 -3.47
N GLY A 365 -28.99 9.61 -4.25
CA GLY A 365 -28.19 8.65 -5.00
C GLY A 365 -27.43 7.67 -4.08
N PHE A 366 -26.84 8.20 -3.00
CA PHE A 366 -26.11 7.38 -2.01
C PHE A 366 -27.06 6.43 -1.27
N THR A 367 -28.21 6.94 -0.82
CA THR A 367 -29.22 6.13 -0.12
C THR A 367 -29.82 5.06 -1.06
N ALA A 368 -30.09 5.41 -2.32
CA ALA A 368 -30.60 4.47 -3.30
C ALA A 368 -29.59 3.33 -3.58
N LEU A 369 -28.30 3.68 -3.77
CA LEU A 369 -27.23 2.68 -3.95
C LEU A 369 -27.08 1.79 -2.72
N GLY A 370 -27.11 2.36 -1.51
CA GLY A 370 -27.04 1.61 -0.26
C GLY A 370 -28.25 0.67 -0.09
N SER A 371 -29.46 1.16 -0.42
CA SER A 371 -30.68 0.34 -0.37
C SER A 371 -30.64 -0.81 -1.37
N ILE A 372 -30.16 -0.57 -2.60
CA ILE A 372 -29.98 -1.62 -3.62
C ILE A 372 -28.97 -2.65 -3.13
N GLY A 373 -27.82 -2.21 -2.60
CA GLY A 373 -26.80 -3.11 -2.03
C GLY A 373 -27.35 -3.94 -0.89
N PHE A 374 -28.13 -3.34 0.02
CA PHE A 374 -28.78 -4.04 1.12
C PHE A 374 -29.79 -5.09 0.61
N ILE A 375 -30.63 -4.75 -0.36
CA ILE A 375 -31.61 -5.67 -0.96
C ILE A 375 -30.90 -6.85 -1.62
N ILE A 376 -29.83 -6.61 -2.38
CA ILE A 376 -29.05 -7.66 -3.03
C ILE A 376 -28.41 -8.57 -1.98
N ASN A 377 -27.81 -7.99 -0.92
CA ASN A 377 -27.20 -8.76 0.17
C ASN A 377 -28.28 -9.61 0.89
N PHE A 378 -29.42 -9.03 1.18
CA PHE A 378 -30.55 -9.76 1.79
C PHE A 378 -31.02 -10.93 0.92
N LEU A 379 -31.17 -10.71 -0.40
CA LEU A 379 -31.55 -11.74 -1.35
C LEU A 379 -30.50 -12.87 -1.41
N PHE A 380 -29.21 -12.53 -1.42
CA PHE A 380 -28.15 -13.53 -1.43
C PHE A 380 -28.08 -14.32 -0.12
N SER A 381 -28.23 -13.65 1.04
CA SER A 381 -28.32 -14.31 2.34
C SER A 381 -29.52 -15.25 2.42
N TRP A 382 -30.67 -14.79 1.95
CA TRP A 382 -31.91 -15.58 1.94
C TRP A 382 -31.78 -16.81 1.02
N THR A 383 -31.29 -16.66 -0.20
CA THR A 383 -31.09 -17.76 -1.16
C THR A 383 -30.02 -18.74 -0.72
N ASN A 384 -28.98 -18.29 -0.04
CA ASN A 384 -27.90 -19.14 0.46
C ASN A 384 -28.37 -20.15 1.53
N ASN A 385 -29.45 -19.79 2.25
CA ASN A 385 -30.10 -20.71 3.19
C ASN A 385 -30.75 -21.92 2.48
N PHE A 386 -31.07 -21.82 1.19
CA PHE A 386 -31.63 -22.90 0.39
C PHE A 386 -30.55 -23.68 -0.36
N SER A 387 -29.65 -22.97 -1.05
CA SER A 387 -28.57 -23.59 -1.83
C SER A 387 -27.51 -22.55 -2.23
N SER A 388 -26.25 -22.83 -1.96
CA SER A 388 -25.13 -22.01 -2.43
C SER A 388 -25.05 -21.95 -3.97
N THR A 389 -25.36 -23.04 -4.65
CA THR A 389 -25.40 -23.12 -6.11
C THR A 389 -26.49 -22.20 -6.70
N PHE A 390 -27.67 -22.15 -6.05
CA PHE A 390 -28.73 -21.25 -6.48
C PHE A 390 -28.37 -19.79 -6.30
N THR A 391 -27.74 -19.43 -5.19
CA THR A 391 -27.21 -18.07 -4.91
C THR A 391 -26.18 -17.68 -5.96
N PHE A 392 -25.28 -18.56 -6.33
CA PHE A 392 -24.29 -18.33 -7.36
C PHE A 392 -24.93 -18.11 -8.75
N MET A 393 -25.90 -18.92 -9.14
CA MET A 393 -26.66 -18.73 -10.39
C MET A 393 -27.43 -17.41 -10.40
N LEU A 394 -28.01 -17.03 -9.27
CA LEU A 394 -28.69 -15.72 -9.11
C LEU A 394 -27.72 -14.56 -9.28
N ALA A 395 -26.51 -14.63 -8.70
CA ALA A 395 -25.49 -13.62 -8.83
C ALA A 395 -25.04 -13.43 -10.28
N ILE A 396 -24.77 -14.53 -11.01
CA ILE A 396 -24.44 -14.49 -12.43
C ILE A 396 -25.60 -13.90 -13.26
N SER A 397 -26.83 -14.33 -12.97
CA SER A 397 -28.02 -13.83 -13.71
C SER A 397 -28.21 -12.32 -13.49
N LEU A 398 -28.04 -11.86 -12.27
CA LEU A 398 -28.13 -10.44 -11.93
C LEU A 398 -27.02 -9.64 -12.63
N PHE A 399 -25.78 -10.13 -12.63
CA PHE A 399 -24.66 -9.51 -13.34
C PHE A 399 -24.97 -9.40 -14.85
N LEU A 400 -25.44 -10.47 -15.48
CA LEU A 400 -25.78 -10.49 -16.91
C LEU A 400 -26.91 -9.51 -17.25
N ILE A 401 -27.96 -9.47 -16.44
CA ILE A 401 -29.09 -8.52 -16.65
C ILE A 401 -28.60 -7.09 -16.54
N LEU A 402 -27.86 -6.75 -15.50
CA LEU A 402 -27.30 -5.40 -15.30
C LEU A 402 -26.32 -5.04 -16.42
N TYR A 403 -25.48 -5.97 -16.83
CA TYR A 403 -24.53 -5.76 -17.91
C TYR A 403 -25.23 -5.49 -19.26
N LEU A 404 -26.19 -6.33 -19.65
CA LEU A 404 -26.96 -6.13 -20.87
C LEU A 404 -27.71 -4.80 -20.85
N PHE A 405 -28.28 -4.42 -19.71
CA PHE A 405 -28.94 -3.13 -19.55
C PHE A 405 -27.96 -1.96 -19.72
N CYS A 406 -26.78 -2.02 -19.08
CA CYS A 406 -25.75 -0.99 -19.23
C CYS A 406 -25.23 -0.87 -20.68
N ILE A 407 -25.00 -1.98 -21.38
CA ILE A 407 -24.57 -2.00 -22.78
C ILE A 407 -25.68 -1.46 -23.70
N TRP A 408 -26.95 -1.84 -23.48
CA TRP A 408 -28.07 -1.30 -24.23
C TRP A 408 -28.19 0.24 -24.11
N ILE A 409 -28.00 0.77 -22.90
CA ILE A 409 -27.99 2.22 -22.70
C ILE A 409 -26.77 2.86 -23.37
N ALA A 410 -25.58 2.27 -23.22
CA ALA A 410 -24.34 2.75 -23.82
C ALA A 410 -24.43 2.76 -25.35
N SER A 411 -25.07 1.77 -25.96
CA SER A 411 -25.22 1.67 -27.43
C SER A 411 -26.00 2.84 -28.07
N LYS A 412 -26.84 3.55 -27.27
CA LYS A 412 -27.58 4.74 -27.72
C LYS A 412 -26.70 5.99 -27.87
N LYS A 413 -25.44 5.93 -27.44
CA LYS A 413 -24.49 7.05 -27.52
C LYS A 413 -23.29 6.65 -28.39
N PRO A 414 -22.61 7.62 -29.04
CA PRO A 414 -21.35 7.34 -29.71
C PRO A 414 -20.31 6.86 -28.73
N ASP A 415 -19.35 6.08 -29.21
CA ASP A 415 -18.22 5.66 -28.39
C ASP A 415 -17.34 6.86 -28.06
N LEU A 416 -16.70 6.81 -26.89
CA LEU A 416 -15.82 7.88 -26.45
C LEU A 416 -14.52 7.85 -27.26
N GLU A 417 -14.17 8.95 -27.90
CA GLU A 417 -12.87 9.12 -28.52
C GLU A 417 -11.74 9.07 -27.47
N ILE A 418 -10.56 8.64 -27.88
CA ILE A 418 -9.41 8.55 -26.96
C ILE A 418 -8.91 9.97 -26.64
N GLY A 419 -8.84 10.30 -25.35
CA GLY A 419 -8.42 11.62 -24.88
C GLY A 419 -9.54 12.67 -24.97
N LEU A 420 -9.15 13.94 -24.81
CA LEU A 420 -10.07 15.09 -24.86
C LEU A 420 -9.84 15.84 -26.19
N THR A 421 -10.91 16.03 -26.92
CA THR A 421 -10.88 16.82 -28.17
C THR A 421 -10.83 18.32 -27.87
N ASP A 422 -10.34 19.15 -28.80
CA ASP A 422 -10.34 20.61 -28.63
C ASP A 422 -11.78 21.16 -28.52
N GLU A 423 -12.75 20.49 -29.13
CA GLU A 423 -14.17 20.83 -29.00
C GLU A 423 -14.68 20.55 -27.57
N GLU A 424 -14.34 19.42 -26.97
CA GLU A 424 -14.69 19.07 -25.59
C GLU A 424 -13.98 19.98 -24.56
N ILE A 425 -12.80 20.52 -24.88
CA ILE A 425 -12.10 21.50 -24.05
C ILE A 425 -12.83 22.86 -24.07
N ASN A 426 -13.30 23.26 -25.23
CA ASN A 426 -14.00 24.53 -25.39
C ASN A 426 -15.46 24.46 -24.90
N ASN A 427 -16.10 23.31 -25.07
CA ASN A 427 -17.50 23.03 -24.73
C ASN A 427 -17.58 21.73 -23.91
N LEU A 428 -17.66 21.85 -22.58
CA LEU A 428 -17.73 20.70 -21.69
C LEU A 428 -18.91 19.78 -22.01
N PRO A 429 -18.68 18.48 -22.22
CA PRO A 429 -19.75 17.51 -22.42
C PRO A 429 -20.64 17.44 -21.16
N SER A 430 -21.90 17.06 -21.34
CA SER A 430 -22.79 16.87 -20.20
C SER A 430 -22.38 15.63 -19.39
N VAL A 431 -22.38 15.75 -18.05
CA VAL A 431 -22.04 14.62 -17.16
C VAL A 431 -22.89 13.38 -17.49
N LYS A 432 -24.21 13.58 -17.73
CA LYS A 432 -25.12 12.48 -18.03
C LYS A 432 -24.77 11.77 -19.35
N SER A 433 -24.35 12.51 -20.38
CA SER A 433 -23.98 11.90 -21.66
C SER A 433 -22.74 11.04 -21.56
N VAL A 434 -21.73 11.50 -20.79
CA VAL A 434 -20.50 10.72 -20.57
C VAL A 434 -20.74 9.55 -19.63
N ALA A 435 -21.45 9.75 -18.51
CA ALA A 435 -21.68 8.69 -17.53
C ALA A 435 -22.37 7.46 -18.13
N VAL A 436 -23.38 7.69 -18.97
CA VAL A 436 -24.19 6.64 -19.61
C VAL A 436 -23.35 5.75 -20.55
N THR A 437 -22.28 6.27 -21.16
CA THR A 437 -21.47 5.48 -22.11
C THR A 437 -20.63 4.40 -21.45
N GLY A 438 -20.37 4.49 -20.15
CA GLY A 438 -19.36 3.64 -19.49
C GLY A 438 -19.80 2.96 -18.19
N TYR A 439 -21.10 2.91 -17.86
CA TYR A 439 -21.58 2.20 -16.64
C TYR A 439 -21.15 0.73 -16.61
N HIS A 440 -21.05 0.06 -17.74
CA HIS A 440 -20.62 -1.34 -17.84
C HIS A 440 -19.16 -1.55 -17.38
N TYR A 441 -18.29 -0.52 -17.43
CA TYR A 441 -16.92 -0.61 -16.89
C TYR A 441 -16.87 -0.62 -15.36
N LEU A 442 -17.92 -0.16 -14.68
CA LEU A 442 -17.99 -0.17 -13.22
C LEU A 442 -18.37 -1.55 -12.69
N LEU A 443 -19.04 -2.39 -13.48
CA LEU A 443 -19.53 -3.70 -13.01
C LEU A 443 -18.41 -4.63 -12.52
N PRO A 444 -17.27 -4.81 -13.21
CA PRO A 444 -16.16 -5.62 -12.69
C PRO A 444 -15.58 -5.07 -11.38
N ILE A 445 -15.56 -3.73 -11.20
CA ILE A 445 -15.13 -3.10 -9.94
C ILE A 445 -16.16 -3.40 -8.84
N VAL A 446 -17.45 -3.35 -9.15
CA VAL A 446 -18.52 -3.72 -8.20
C VAL A 446 -18.41 -5.19 -7.82
N VAL A 447 -18.11 -6.10 -8.75
CA VAL A 447 -17.85 -7.51 -8.47
C VAL A 447 -16.67 -7.65 -7.50
N LEU A 448 -15.55 -6.97 -7.77
CA LEU A 448 -14.39 -6.97 -6.87
C LEU A 448 -14.75 -6.50 -5.46
N LEU A 449 -15.40 -5.33 -5.37
CA LEU A 449 -15.82 -4.77 -4.08
C LEU A 449 -16.80 -5.67 -3.35
N TRP A 450 -17.75 -6.27 -4.06
CA TRP A 450 -18.70 -7.20 -3.47
C TRP A 450 -18.01 -8.43 -2.89
N CYS A 451 -17.12 -9.05 -3.66
CA CYS A 451 -16.36 -10.22 -3.22
C CYS A 451 -15.49 -9.93 -1.98
N VAL A 452 -14.79 -8.78 -1.97
CA VAL A 452 -13.89 -8.42 -0.86
C VAL A 452 -14.68 -7.94 0.38
N LEU A 453 -15.65 -7.00 0.19
CA LEU A 453 -16.25 -6.27 1.31
C LEU A 453 -17.48 -6.98 1.89
N ILE A 454 -18.30 -7.59 1.02
CA ILE A 454 -19.57 -8.21 1.42
C ILE A 454 -19.42 -9.72 1.63
N SER A 455 -18.95 -10.42 0.60
CA SER A 455 -18.75 -11.88 0.67
C SER A 455 -17.51 -12.28 1.46
N ARG A 456 -16.61 -11.35 1.77
CA ARG A 456 -15.34 -11.56 2.52
C ARG A 456 -14.51 -12.71 1.97
N LEU A 457 -14.48 -12.86 0.66
CA LEU A 457 -13.64 -13.85 -0.01
C LEU A 457 -12.17 -13.45 0.11
N SER A 458 -11.27 -14.42 -0.06
CA SER A 458 -9.84 -14.13 -0.12
C SER A 458 -9.54 -13.11 -1.24
N PRO A 459 -8.51 -12.28 -1.08
CA PRO A 459 -8.11 -11.32 -2.11
C PRO A 459 -7.90 -11.96 -3.49
N SER A 460 -7.24 -13.13 -3.53
CA SER A 460 -6.99 -13.89 -4.75
C SER A 460 -8.28 -14.28 -5.47
N LEU A 461 -9.22 -14.87 -4.75
CA LEU A 461 -10.50 -15.30 -5.31
C LEU A 461 -11.36 -14.12 -5.75
N SER A 462 -11.31 -13.01 -5.01
CA SER A 462 -12.01 -11.78 -5.37
C SER A 462 -11.48 -11.17 -6.67
N ALA A 463 -10.15 -11.11 -6.83
CA ALA A 463 -9.50 -10.65 -8.04
C ALA A 463 -9.74 -11.61 -9.23
N TYR A 464 -9.83 -12.90 -8.99
CA TYR A 464 -10.17 -13.90 -10.00
C TYR A 464 -11.58 -13.66 -10.57
N TRP A 465 -12.61 -13.55 -9.74
CA TRP A 465 -13.98 -13.28 -10.19
C TRP A 465 -14.11 -11.94 -10.90
N ALA A 466 -13.45 -10.91 -10.39
CA ALA A 466 -13.38 -9.61 -11.07
C ALA A 466 -12.69 -9.72 -12.44
N SER A 467 -11.60 -10.51 -12.54
CA SER A 467 -10.89 -10.75 -13.81
C SER A 467 -11.75 -11.55 -14.79
N LEU A 468 -12.50 -12.55 -14.36
CA LEU A 468 -13.45 -13.25 -15.23
C LEU A 468 -14.55 -12.32 -15.74
N SER A 469 -15.07 -11.45 -14.88
CA SER A 469 -16.11 -10.49 -15.27
C SER A 469 -15.61 -9.50 -16.32
N ILE A 470 -14.38 -8.98 -16.20
CA ILE A 470 -13.80 -8.07 -17.20
C ILE A 470 -13.38 -8.78 -18.48
N ILE A 471 -12.95 -10.05 -18.43
CA ILE A 471 -12.72 -10.89 -19.62
C ILE A 471 -14.02 -11.02 -20.41
N PHE A 472 -15.12 -11.30 -19.72
CA PHE A 472 -16.45 -11.39 -20.34
C PHE A 472 -16.85 -10.06 -20.99
N VAL A 473 -16.65 -8.93 -20.29
CA VAL A 473 -16.94 -7.59 -20.83
C VAL A 473 -16.08 -7.31 -22.08
N LEU A 474 -14.78 -7.57 -22.06
CA LEU A 474 -13.88 -7.35 -23.22
C LEU A 474 -14.33 -8.11 -24.46
N LEU A 475 -14.72 -9.38 -24.30
CA LEU A 475 -15.15 -10.20 -25.41
C LEU A 475 -16.50 -9.78 -25.98
N THR A 476 -17.42 -9.27 -25.16
CA THR A 476 -18.81 -9.11 -25.52
C THR A 476 -19.27 -7.66 -25.74
N GLN A 477 -18.55 -6.66 -25.19
CA GLN A 477 -18.97 -5.25 -25.24
C GLN A 477 -19.12 -4.73 -26.70
N ASN A 478 -18.13 -4.99 -27.56
CA ASN A 478 -18.14 -4.50 -28.94
C ASN A 478 -19.20 -5.18 -29.81
N PRO A 479 -19.31 -6.54 -29.83
CA PRO A 479 -20.40 -7.23 -30.55
C PRO A 479 -21.79 -6.84 -30.09
N LEU A 480 -22.03 -6.72 -28.77
CA LEU A 480 -23.34 -6.35 -28.24
C LEU A 480 -23.69 -4.89 -28.53
N LYS A 481 -22.74 -3.95 -28.44
CA LYS A 481 -22.94 -2.56 -28.86
C LYS A 481 -23.31 -2.50 -30.35
N ALA A 482 -22.60 -3.24 -31.20
CA ALA A 482 -22.89 -3.33 -32.66
C ALA A 482 -24.28 -3.93 -32.90
N PHE A 483 -24.63 -5.00 -32.20
CA PHE A 483 -25.96 -5.62 -32.30
C PHE A 483 -27.09 -4.64 -31.93
N PHE A 484 -26.98 -3.95 -30.80
CA PHE A 484 -28.01 -3.01 -30.39
C PHE A 484 -28.11 -1.75 -31.28
N ARG A 485 -26.99 -1.32 -31.91
CA ARG A 485 -26.98 -0.17 -32.86
C ARG A 485 -27.49 -0.54 -34.26
N TYR A 486 -26.98 -1.64 -34.81
CA TYR A 486 -27.14 -1.98 -36.23
C TYR A 486 -28.02 -3.20 -36.46
N LYS A 487 -28.47 -3.88 -35.40
CA LYS A 487 -29.24 -5.14 -35.49
C LYS A 487 -28.54 -6.26 -36.30
N LYS A 488 -27.22 -6.17 -36.43
CA LYS A 488 -26.40 -7.17 -37.13
C LYS A 488 -25.29 -7.63 -36.20
N LEU A 489 -25.13 -8.94 -36.04
CA LEU A 489 -23.97 -9.57 -35.43
C LEU A 489 -22.92 -9.77 -36.51
N THR A 490 -21.77 -9.09 -36.37
CA THR A 490 -20.61 -9.27 -37.23
C THR A 490 -19.48 -9.88 -36.44
N PHE A 491 -18.59 -10.62 -37.08
CA PHE A 491 -17.49 -11.30 -36.40
C PHE A 491 -16.34 -10.35 -36.03
N ASP A 492 -16.18 -9.25 -36.79
CA ASP A 492 -15.08 -8.30 -36.61
C ASP A 492 -15.02 -7.67 -35.19
N PRO A 493 -16.14 -7.20 -34.59
CA PRO A 493 -16.10 -6.69 -33.20
C PRO A 493 -15.72 -7.74 -32.15
N PHE A 494 -16.07 -9.02 -32.37
CA PHE A 494 -15.65 -10.11 -31.50
C PHE A 494 -14.14 -10.40 -31.63
N LYS A 495 -13.63 -10.41 -32.88
CA LYS A 495 -12.20 -10.54 -33.14
C LYS A 495 -11.40 -9.43 -32.47
N GLN A 496 -11.89 -8.18 -32.55
CA GLN A 496 -11.25 -7.05 -31.85
C GLN A 496 -11.26 -7.25 -30.35
N GLY A 497 -12.38 -7.66 -29.76
CA GLY A 497 -12.46 -7.96 -28.32
C GLY A 497 -11.49 -9.06 -27.88
N ALA A 498 -11.33 -10.11 -28.71
CA ALA A 498 -10.36 -11.17 -28.44
C ALA A 498 -8.90 -10.68 -28.53
N LEU A 499 -8.58 -9.81 -29.48
CA LEU A 499 -7.25 -9.18 -29.56
C LEU A 499 -6.98 -8.29 -28.34
N ASP A 500 -7.94 -7.47 -27.96
CA ASP A 500 -7.84 -6.61 -26.78
C ASP A 500 -7.65 -7.45 -25.50
N LEU A 501 -8.32 -8.59 -25.38
CA LEU A 501 -8.11 -9.54 -24.28
C LEU A 501 -6.68 -10.10 -24.28
N ILE A 502 -6.20 -10.59 -25.41
CA ILE A 502 -4.83 -11.14 -25.51
C ILE A 502 -3.79 -10.08 -25.14
N GLU A 503 -3.94 -8.86 -25.66
CA GLU A 503 -3.05 -7.75 -25.32
C GLU A 503 -3.13 -7.37 -23.83
N GLY A 504 -4.32 -7.39 -23.24
CA GLY A 504 -4.53 -7.14 -21.81
C GLY A 504 -3.85 -8.19 -20.92
N LEU A 505 -4.00 -9.48 -21.26
CA LEU A 505 -3.32 -10.59 -20.58
C LEU A 505 -1.80 -10.46 -20.69
N GLN A 506 -1.28 -10.13 -21.87
CA GLN A 506 0.16 -9.92 -22.08
C GLN A 506 0.67 -8.70 -21.29
N LYS A 507 -0.09 -7.60 -21.26
CA LYS A 507 0.28 -6.39 -20.52
C LYS A 507 0.33 -6.65 -19.01
N GLY A 508 -0.65 -7.36 -18.47
CA GLY A 508 -0.67 -7.76 -17.05
C GLY A 508 0.57 -8.55 -16.65
N ALA A 509 0.89 -9.61 -17.41
CA ALA A 509 2.10 -10.40 -17.16
C ALA A 509 3.40 -9.59 -17.31
N ARG A 510 3.49 -8.71 -18.30
CA ARG A 510 4.68 -7.84 -18.47
C ARG A 510 4.89 -6.92 -17.24
N SER A 511 3.84 -6.40 -16.67
CA SER A 511 3.93 -5.57 -15.45
C SER A 511 4.42 -6.39 -14.25
N MET A 512 4.17 -7.69 -14.24
CA MET A 512 4.59 -8.59 -13.16
C MET A 512 6.05 -9.00 -13.23
N ILE A 513 6.75 -8.84 -14.36
CA ILE A 513 8.16 -9.24 -14.51
C ILE A 513 9.04 -8.58 -13.42
N THR A 514 8.94 -7.26 -13.29
CA THR A 514 9.74 -6.51 -12.30
C THR A 514 9.30 -6.79 -10.87
N ILE A 515 8.01 -7.01 -10.64
CA ILE A 515 7.47 -7.29 -9.31
C ILE A 515 7.90 -8.67 -8.82
N SER A 516 7.83 -9.71 -9.66
CA SER A 516 8.26 -11.05 -9.29
C SER A 516 9.77 -11.13 -9.00
N ILE A 517 10.59 -10.42 -9.77
CA ILE A 517 12.03 -10.32 -9.54
C ILE A 517 12.32 -9.58 -8.22
N ALA A 518 11.63 -8.44 -7.99
CA ALA A 518 11.79 -7.65 -6.79
C ALA A 518 11.39 -8.41 -5.52
N THR A 519 10.26 -9.12 -5.54
CA THR A 519 9.80 -9.92 -4.39
C THR A 519 10.68 -11.15 -4.16
N GLY A 520 11.23 -11.75 -5.22
CA GLY A 520 12.19 -12.85 -5.10
C GLY A 520 13.49 -12.42 -4.42
N ILE A 521 14.14 -11.35 -4.89
CA ILE A 521 15.39 -10.87 -4.27
C ILE A 521 15.16 -10.28 -2.86
N ALA A 522 13.99 -9.67 -2.60
CA ALA A 522 13.63 -9.20 -1.28
C ALA A 522 13.52 -10.35 -0.26
N GLY A 523 13.19 -11.56 -0.73
CA GLY A 523 13.26 -12.78 0.09
C GLY A 523 14.65 -13.07 0.64
N VAL A 524 15.73 -12.68 -0.07
CA VAL A 524 17.10 -12.79 0.45
C VAL A 524 17.31 -11.89 1.66
N ILE A 525 16.77 -10.69 1.64
CA ILE A 525 16.86 -9.73 2.75
C ILE A 525 16.10 -10.24 3.96
N ILE A 526 14.84 -10.66 3.75
CA ILE A 526 14.00 -11.27 4.82
C ILE A 526 14.69 -12.51 5.40
N GLY A 527 15.19 -13.40 4.54
CA GLY A 527 15.88 -14.61 4.96
C GLY A 527 17.17 -14.31 5.74
N THR A 528 17.89 -13.24 5.39
CA THR A 528 19.05 -12.81 6.20
C THR A 528 18.60 -12.39 7.60
N VAL A 529 17.55 -11.57 7.70
CA VAL A 529 17.01 -11.10 8.98
C VAL A 529 16.56 -12.28 9.84
N SER A 530 15.85 -13.23 9.25
CA SER A 530 15.40 -14.46 9.93
C SER A 530 16.57 -15.32 10.40
N LEU A 531 17.61 -15.49 9.56
CA LEU A 531 18.76 -16.36 9.87
C LEU A 531 19.71 -15.77 10.94
N THR A 532 19.91 -14.46 10.93
CA THR A 532 20.94 -13.78 11.73
C THR A 532 20.37 -13.00 12.92
N GLY A 533 19.06 -12.74 12.97
CA GLY A 533 18.48 -11.84 13.95
C GLY A 533 18.86 -10.37 13.75
N ALA A 534 19.22 -9.97 12.52
CA ALA A 534 19.75 -8.64 12.19
C ALA A 534 18.84 -7.47 12.66
N HIS A 535 17.52 -7.69 12.80
CA HIS A 535 16.61 -6.68 13.33
C HIS A 535 16.94 -6.25 14.77
N GLN A 536 17.58 -7.12 15.57
CA GLN A 536 17.93 -6.80 16.97
C GLN A 536 19.01 -5.73 17.03
N PHE A 537 20.18 -5.96 16.43
CA PHE A 537 21.27 -4.98 16.47
C PHE A 537 20.95 -3.69 15.71
N ILE A 538 20.18 -3.79 14.59
CA ILE A 538 19.70 -2.59 13.89
C ILE A 538 18.75 -1.82 14.79
N GLY A 539 17.91 -2.53 15.56
CA GLY A 539 17.04 -1.94 16.57
C GLY A 539 17.81 -1.19 17.63
N GLU A 540 18.80 -1.83 18.28
CA GLU A 540 19.67 -1.23 19.29
C GLU A 540 20.43 0.00 18.76
N PHE A 541 20.94 -0.08 17.51
CA PHE A 541 21.60 1.05 16.87
C PHE A 541 20.64 2.24 16.69
N VAL A 542 19.45 1.98 16.14
CA VAL A 542 18.44 3.05 15.91
C VAL A 542 17.90 3.59 17.22
N GLU A 543 17.71 2.76 18.23
CA GLU A 543 17.31 3.16 19.58
C GLU A 543 18.38 4.06 20.21
N THR A 544 19.66 3.68 20.13
CA THR A 544 20.79 4.47 20.61
C THR A 544 20.87 5.83 19.92
N VAL A 545 20.77 5.86 18.59
CA VAL A 545 20.82 7.11 17.79
C VAL A 545 19.61 7.98 18.08
N SER A 546 18.44 7.37 18.30
CA SER A 546 17.20 8.09 18.65
C SER A 546 17.13 8.48 20.14
N SER A 547 18.11 8.08 20.96
CA SER A 547 18.12 8.27 22.41
C SER A 547 16.81 7.78 23.08
N GLY A 548 16.23 6.69 22.60
CA GLY A 548 14.97 6.12 23.02
C GLY A 548 13.71 6.95 22.67
N SER A 549 13.87 8.06 21.92
CA SER A 549 12.72 8.89 21.50
C SER A 549 11.99 8.29 20.32
N LEU A 550 10.74 7.88 20.49
CA LEU A 550 9.87 7.38 19.42
C LEU A 550 9.75 8.38 18.24
N VAL A 551 9.61 9.68 18.53
CA VAL A 551 9.48 10.71 17.47
C VAL A 551 10.74 10.77 16.62
N LEU A 552 11.93 10.82 17.25
CA LEU A 552 13.19 10.88 16.52
C LEU A 552 13.43 9.58 15.73
N MET A 553 13.10 8.44 16.29
CA MET A 553 13.17 7.15 15.59
C MET A 553 12.26 7.13 14.34
N LEU A 554 11.01 7.55 14.47
CA LEU A 554 10.10 7.63 13.31
C LEU A 554 10.64 8.55 12.22
N VAL A 555 11.24 9.69 12.58
CA VAL A 555 11.90 10.58 11.62
C VAL A 555 13.08 9.89 10.94
N LEU A 556 13.92 9.16 11.69
CA LEU A 556 15.05 8.40 11.12
C LEU A 556 14.56 7.29 10.17
N VAL A 557 13.52 6.55 10.56
CA VAL A 557 12.93 5.49 9.70
C VAL A 557 12.31 6.09 8.44
N ALA A 558 11.60 7.22 8.56
CA ALA A 558 11.05 7.93 7.41
C ALA A 558 12.16 8.37 6.43
N PHE A 559 13.23 8.95 6.96
CA PHE A 559 14.38 9.39 6.17
C PHE A 559 15.10 8.19 5.52
N MET A 560 15.31 7.11 6.25
CA MET A 560 15.90 5.88 5.75
C MET A 560 15.04 5.27 4.62
N SER A 561 13.70 5.24 4.81
CA SER A 561 12.78 4.76 3.78
C SER A 561 12.84 5.60 2.51
N LEU A 562 12.94 6.92 2.63
CA LEU A 562 13.11 7.82 1.47
C LEU A 562 14.44 7.57 0.76
N ILE A 563 15.55 7.41 1.50
CA ILE A 563 16.87 7.16 0.91
C ILE A 563 16.91 5.79 0.22
N LEU A 564 16.47 4.73 0.91
CA LEU A 564 16.45 3.38 0.33
C LEU A 564 15.50 3.29 -0.86
N GLY A 565 14.40 4.03 -0.82
CA GLY A 565 13.44 4.10 -1.90
C GLY A 565 13.91 4.84 -3.15
N MET A 566 15.03 5.58 -3.08
CA MET A 566 15.61 6.23 -4.26
C MET A 566 16.03 5.20 -5.31
N GLY A 567 15.20 5.02 -6.34
CA GLY A 567 15.44 4.08 -7.43
C GLY A 567 15.02 2.63 -7.15
N LEU A 568 14.32 2.37 -6.05
CA LEU A 568 13.64 1.10 -5.79
C LEU A 568 12.14 1.20 -6.11
N PRO A 569 11.50 0.14 -6.62
CA PRO A 569 10.04 0.07 -6.63
C PRO A 569 9.47 0.12 -5.21
N THR A 570 8.31 0.74 -5.03
CA THR A 570 7.61 0.89 -3.73
C THR A 570 7.54 -0.41 -2.93
N THR A 571 7.21 -1.54 -3.61
CA THR A 571 7.10 -2.85 -2.96
C THR A 571 8.43 -3.32 -2.38
N ALA A 572 9.54 -3.18 -3.13
CA ALA A 572 10.87 -3.59 -2.66
C ALA A 572 11.33 -2.72 -1.49
N ASN A 573 11.16 -1.40 -1.58
CA ASN A 573 11.47 -0.48 -0.49
C ASN A 573 10.68 -0.83 0.78
N TYR A 574 9.37 -1.03 0.65
CA TYR A 574 8.53 -1.44 1.77
C TYR A 574 9.03 -2.73 2.44
N ILE A 575 9.35 -3.78 1.67
CA ILE A 575 9.82 -5.06 2.23
C ILE A 575 11.11 -4.85 3.04
N VAL A 576 12.08 -4.15 2.47
CA VAL A 576 13.38 -3.92 3.12
C VAL A 576 13.20 -3.16 4.45
N VAL A 577 12.48 -2.04 4.41
CA VAL A 577 12.35 -1.18 5.60
C VAL A 577 11.45 -1.83 6.65
N SER A 578 10.34 -2.46 6.25
CA SER A 578 9.43 -3.07 7.22
C SER A 578 10.04 -4.27 7.94
N SER A 579 10.77 -5.13 7.23
CA SER A 579 11.41 -6.30 7.84
C SER A 579 12.49 -5.94 8.86
N LEU A 580 13.12 -4.78 8.73
CA LEU A 580 14.15 -4.30 9.66
C LEU A 580 13.57 -3.47 10.79
N MET A 581 12.62 -2.56 10.46
CA MET A 581 12.22 -1.49 11.37
C MET A 581 10.86 -1.71 12.04
N ALA A 582 9.97 -2.53 11.48
CA ALA A 582 8.64 -2.67 12.07
C ALA A 582 8.67 -3.23 13.50
N PRO A 583 9.43 -4.30 13.81
CA PRO A 583 9.55 -4.80 15.19
C PRO A 583 10.13 -3.74 16.14
N VAL A 584 11.14 -2.99 15.68
CA VAL A 584 11.81 -1.94 16.48
C VAL A 584 10.88 -0.81 16.85
N ILE A 585 10.06 -0.33 15.89
CA ILE A 585 9.10 0.74 16.15
C ILE A 585 8.05 0.32 17.18
N VAL A 586 7.59 -0.94 17.11
CA VAL A 586 6.64 -1.47 18.10
C VAL A 586 7.28 -1.52 19.49
N MET A 587 8.52 -2.03 19.60
CA MET A 587 9.27 -2.14 20.85
C MET A 587 9.51 -0.77 21.48
N VAL A 588 10.07 0.18 20.73
CA VAL A 588 10.34 1.55 21.25
C VAL A 588 9.03 2.30 21.53
N GLY A 589 7.97 2.03 20.76
CA GLY A 589 6.63 2.53 21.08
C GLY A 589 6.17 2.09 22.46
N ALA A 590 6.30 0.80 22.78
CA ALA A 590 5.97 0.23 24.08
C ALA A 590 6.80 0.85 25.21
N GLN A 591 8.11 1.00 25.02
CA GLN A 591 9.00 1.67 25.98
C GLN A 591 8.58 3.13 26.24
N ASN A 592 8.08 3.84 25.24
CA ASN A 592 7.53 5.20 25.37
C ASN A 592 6.08 5.22 25.88
N GLY A 593 5.50 4.08 26.24
CA GLY A 593 4.14 3.98 26.76
C GLY A 593 3.03 4.08 25.71
N LEU A 594 3.37 3.89 24.45
CA LEU A 594 2.43 3.93 23.33
C LEU A 594 2.25 2.52 22.73
N ILE A 595 1.02 2.03 22.76
CA ILE A 595 0.65 0.78 22.06
C ILE A 595 0.47 1.10 20.59
N VAL A 596 1.49 0.79 19.80
CA VAL A 596 1.44 0.99 18.35
C VAL A 596 1.02 -0.31 17.67
N PRO A 597 -0.16 -0.38 17.04
CA PRO A 597 -0.56 -1.57 16.29
C PRO A 597 0.44 -1.86 15.16
N LEU A 598 0.83 -3.11 14.98
CA LEU A 598 1.77 -3.51 13.94
C LEU A 598 1.33 -3.05 12.54
N VAL A 599 0.03 -3.09 12.25
CA VAL A 599 -0.53 -2.60 10.98
C VAL A 599 -0.30 -1.09 10.78
N ALA A 600 -0.33 -0.29 11.84
CA ALA A 600 -0.03 1.15 11.75
C ALA A 600 1.44 1.38 11.38
N VAL A 601 2.35 0.60 11.96
CA VAL A 601 3.79 0.67 11.64
C VAL A 601 4.04 0.28 10.18
N HIS A 602 3.43 -0.80 9.71
CA HIS A 602 3.55 -1.23 8.32
C HIS A 602 2.95 -0.21 7.34
N LEU A 603 1.82 0.41 7.68
CA LEU A 603 1.27 1.52 6.91
C LEU A 603 2.21 2.73 6.93
N PHE A 604 2.86 3.06 8.06
CA PHE A 604 3.86 4.12 8.15
C PHE A 604 4.99 3.91 7.14
N VAL A 605 5.60 2.73 7.14
CA VAL A 605 6.67 2.37 6.19
C VAL A 605 6.17 2.41 4.75
N PHE A 606 4.96 1.93 4.50
CA PHE A 606 4.35 1.93 3.17
C PHE A 606 4.15 3.34 2.61
N TYR A 607 3.69 4.29 3.43
CA TYR A 607 3.52 5.69 3.03
C TYR A 607 4.85 6.32 2.61
N PHE A 608 5.93 6.11 3.39
CA PHE A 608 7.25 6.62 3.03
C PHE A 608 7.87 5.90 1.84
N GLY A 609 7.55 4.61 1.67
CA GLY A 609 7.91 3.85 0.48
C GLY A 609 7.29 4.42 -0.81
N ILE A 610 6.04 4.87 -0.74
CA ILE A 610 5.35 5.51 -1.86
C ILE A 610 5.92 6.91 -2.13
N LEU A 611 6.16 7.70 -1.09
CA LEU A 611 6.71 9.05 -1.22
C LEU A 611 8.10 9.09 -1.85
N ALA A 612 8.85 8.01 -1.78
CA ALA A 612 10.15 7.89 -2.44
C ALA A 612 10.05 7.96 -3.99
N ASP A 613 8.88 7.60 -4.57
CA ASP A 613 8.64 7.63 -6.02
C ASP A 613 8.64 9.06 -6.61
N ASP A 614 8.39 10.10 -5.81
CA ASP A 614 8.39 11.52 -6.23
C ASP A 614 9.48 12.36 -5.56
N THR A 615 10.24 11.75 -4.62
CA THR A 615 11.29 12.46 -3.88
C THR A 615 12.57 12.61 -4.72
N PRO A 616 13.10 13.84 -4.88
CA PRO A 616 14.39 14.05 -5.51
C PRO A 616 15.53 13.38 -4.71
N PRO A 617 16.65 12.94 -5.38
CA PRO A 617 17.00 13.19 -6.79
C PRO A 617 16.51 12.13 -7.79
N VAL A 618 15.89 11.05 -7.40
CA VAL A 618 15.62 9.87 -8.25
C VAL A 618 14.13 9.44 -8.21
N GLY A 619 13.20 10.37 -8.03
CA GLY A 619 11.76 10.08 -8.05
C GLY A 619 11.30 9.55 -9.42
N LEU A 620 11.04 8.25 -9.54
CA LEU A 620 10.72 7.60 -10.83
C LEU A 620 9.43 8.14 -11.44
N ALA A 621 8.41 8.41 -10.65
CA ALA A 621 7.14 8.99 -11.11
C ALA A 621 7.34 10.44 -11.59
N ALA A 622 8.19 11.22 -10.90
CA ALA A 622 8.52 12.58 -11.30
C ALA A 622 9.27 12.64 -12.64
N PHE A 623 10.18 11.68 -12.89
CA PHE A 623 10.87 11.56 -14.19
C PHE A 623 9.90 11.19 -15.30
N ALA A 624 8.94 10.28 -15.06
CA ALA A 624 7.92 9.92 -16.05
C ALA A 624 7.02 11.13 -16.38
N ALA A 625 6.57 11.86 -15.38
CA ALA A 625 5.76 13.07 -15.58
C ALA A 625 6.54 14.19 -16.31
N ALA A 626 7.81 14.38 -15.96
CA ALA A 626 8.67 15.37 -16.64
C ALA A 626 8.90 15.04 -18.12
N ALA A 627 9.02 13.75 -18.47
CA ALA A 627 9.12 13.31 -19.86
C ALA A 627 7.88 13.67 -20.67
N ILE A 628 6.68 13.57 -20.08
CA ILE A 628 5.40 13.93 -20.71
C ILE A 628 5.23 15.45 -20.73
N SER A 629 5.49 16.12 -19.61
CA SER A 629 5.31 17.57 -19.48
C SER A 629 6.38 18.37 -20.24
N LYS A 630 7.51 17.75 -20.59
CA LYS A 630 8.72 18.38 -21.12
C LYS A 630 9.29 19.44 -20.16
N GLY A 631 9.10 19.24 -18.86
CA GLY A 631 9.65 20.04 -17.78
C GLY A 631 10.98 19.48 -17.24
N ASP A 632 11.59 20.19 -16.31
CA ASP A 632 12.76 19.71 -15.58
C ASP A 632 12.36 18.61 -14.58
N PRO A 633 12.96 17.39 -14.61
CA PRO A 633 12.58 16.28 -13.73
C PRO A 633 12.80 16.60 -12.24
N ILE A 634 13.92 17.25 -11.90
CA ILE A 634 14.26 17.56 -10.50
C ILE A 634 13.29 18.62 -9.96
N LYS A 635 13.02 19.68 -10.74
CA LYS A 635 12.03 20.71 -10.34
C LYS A 635 10.62 20.12 -10.24
N THR A 636 10.26 19.19 -11.14
CA THR A 636 8.98 18.48 -11.07
C THR A 636 8.89 17.64 -9.80
N GLY A 637 9.97 16.93 -9.42
CA GLY A 637 10.04 16.16 -8.17
C GLY A 637 9.98 17.05 -6.92
N ILE A 638 10.75 18.15 -6.87
CA ILE A 638 10.69 19.10 -5.74
C ILE A 638 9.28 19.66 -5.57
N GLN A 639 8.62 20.04 -6.67
CA GLN A 639 7.26 20.54 -6.63
C GLN A 639 6.25 19.44 -6.24
N GLY A 640 6.43 18.20 -6.71
CA GLY A 640 5.64 17.04 -6.35
C GLY A 640 5.76 16.74 -4.86
N PHE A 641 6.97 16.61 -4.37
CA PHE A 641 7.23 16.42 -2.95
C PHE A 641 6.64 17.53 -2.06
N SER A 642 6.71 18.80 -2.51
CA SER A 642 6.08 19.91 -1.78
C SER A 642 4.56 19.77 -1.67
N TYR A 643 3.91 19.15 -2.65
CA TYR A 643 2.50 18.80 -2.57
C TYR A 643 2.26 17.57 -1.69
N ASP A 644 3.20 16.63 -1.67
CA ASP A 644 3.08 15.36 -0.93
C ASP A 644 3.55 15.43 0.53
N ILE A 645 4.07 16.55 1.01
CA ILE A 645 4.30 16.80 2.46
C ILE A 645 3.00 16.56 3.27
N ARG A 646 1.81 16.85 2.69
CA ARG A 646 0.52 16.54 3.32
C ARG A 646 0.33 15.04 3.56
N THR A 647 0.84 14.20 2.65
CA THR A 647 0.79 12.74 2.77
C THR A 647 1.83 12.25 3.78
N ALA A 648 2.98 12.92 3.87
CA ALA A 648 4.05 12.58 4.80
C ALA A 648 3.67 12.79 6.28
N ILE A 649 2.78 13.76 6.59
CA ILE A 649 2.37 14.03 7.98
C ILE A 649 1.42 12.95 8.52
N LEU A 650 0.59 12.34 7.67
CA LEU A 650 -0.42 11.37 8.08
C LEU A 650 0.17 10.15 8.83
N PRO A 651 1.25 9.51 8.34
CA PRO A 651 1.86 8.38 9.05
C PRO A 651 2.31 8.73 10.47
N PHE A 652 2.90 9.90 10.68
CA PHE A 652 3.23 10.33 12.05
C PHE A 652 1.98 10.49 12.90
N MET A 653 0.91 11.06 12.33
CA MET A 653 -0.30 11.30 13.09
C MET A 653 -1.01 10.00 13.48
N PHE A 654 -1.13 9.01 12.58
CA PHE A 654 -1.84 7.78 12.92
C PHE A 654 -1.01 6.81 13.80
N ILE A 655 0.31 6.95 13.88
CA ILE A 655 1.10 6.23 14.91
C ILE A 655 0.71 6.71 16.31
N PHE A 656 0.51 8.02 16.49
CA PHE A 656 0.16 8.61 17.79
C PHE A 656 -1.34 8.65 18.07
N ASN A 657 -2.18 8.55 17.04
CA ASN A 657 -3.64 8.55 17.15
C ASN A 657 -4.24 7.55 16.16
N THR A 658 -4.42 6.33 16.60
CA THR A 658 -4.92 5.21 15.80
C THR A 658 -6.38 5.37 15.36
N ASP A 659 -7.14 6.31 15.96
CA ASP A 659 -8.50 6.64 15.49
C ASP A 659 -8.51 7.08 14.02
N ILE A 660 -7.40 7.69 13.54
CA ILE A 660 -7.24 8.09 12.13
C ILE A 660 -7.30 6.88 11.18
N LEU A 661 -6.93 5.68 11.68
CA LEU A 661 -7.07 4.42 10.94
C LEU A 661 -8.46 3.78 11.11
N LEU A 662 -9.39 4.42 11.83
CA LEU A 662 -10.68 3.83 12.22
C LEU A 662 -10.51 2.49 12.97
N PHE A 663 -9.42 2.39 13.74
CA PHE A 663 -9.03 1.17 14.45
C PHE A 663 -9.81 1.07 15.76
N ASN A 664 -10.68 0.06 15.88
CA ASN A 664 -11.48 -0.23 17.08
C ASN A 664 -12.29 0.95 17.64
N ILE A 665 -12.86 1.80 16.76
CA ILE A 665 -13.67 2.94 17.17
C ILE A 665 -15.16 2.76 16.84
N GLY A 666 -16.04 3.31 17.71
CA GLY A 666 -17.48 3.33 17.47
C GLY A 666 -17.88 4.24 16.31
N PHE A 667 -19.10 4.05 15.78
CA PHE A 667 -19.59 4.79 14.62
C PHE A 667 -19.61 6.31 14.81
N ILE A 668 -20.04 6.81 15.98
CA ILE A 668 -20.14 8.25 16.28
C ILE A 668 -18.73 8.86 16.39
N SER A 669 -17.82 8.21 17.13
CA SER A 669 -16.41 8.64 17.25
C SER A 669 -15.71 8.61 15.90
N GLY A 670 -15.99 7.59 15.05
CA GLY A 670 -15.48 7.51 13.69
C GLY A 670 -15.93 8.68 12.81
N LEU A 671 -17.21 9.10 12.92
CA LEU A 671 -17.72 10.27 12.18
C LEU A 671 -17.05 11.57 12.64
N LEU A 672 -16.85 11.74 13.94
CA LEU A 672 -16.12 12.89 14.51
C LEU A 672 -14.66 12.89 14.02
N THR A 673 -14.00 11.74 14.04
CA THR A 673 -12.62 11.59 13.55
C THR A 673 -12.53 11.97 12.07
N ILE A 674 -13.46 11.54 11.21
CA ILE A 674 -13.48 11.94 9.81
C ILE A 674 -13.53 13.45 9.66
N ILE A 675 -14.41 14.13 10.40
CA ILE A 675 -14.58 15.58 10.34
C ILE A 675 -13.31 16.30 10.82
N THR A 676 -12.74 15.87 11.96
CA THR A 676 -11.56 16.52 12.54
C THR A 676 -10.32 16.29 11.71
N VAL A 677 -10.12 15.11 11.15
CA VAL A 677 -9.01 14.80 10.23
C VAL A 677 -9.09 15.65 8.96
N VAL A 678 -10.27 15.80 8.37
CA VAL A 678 -10.44 16.66 7.19
C VAL A 678 -10.14 18.12 7.53
N LEU A 679 -10.64 18.65 8.65
CA LEU A 679 -10.36 20.02 9.09
C LEU A 679 -8.87 20.22 9.39
N ALA A 680 -8.22 19.26 10.05
CA ALA A 680 -6.79 19.27 10.32
C ALA A 680 -5.96 19.35 9.03
N MET A 681 -6.33 18.54 8.03
CA MET A 681 -5.68 18.57 6.72
C MET A 681 -5.87 19.90 5.98
N LEU A 682 -7.07 20.48 6.03
CA LEU A 682 -7.33 21.79 5.41
C LEU A 682 -6.52 22.90 6.09
N ALA A 683 -6.41 22.89 7.42
CA ALA A 683 -5.57 23.82 8.18
C ALA A 683 -4.09 23.64 7.82
N PHE A 684 -3.58 22.40 7.78
CA PHE A 684 -2.21 22.07 7.41
C PHE A 684 -1.86 22.53 6.00
N CYS A 685 -2.72 22.22 5.01
CA CYS A 685 -2.51 22.65 3.64
C CYS A 685 -2.52 24.18 3.49
N SER A 686 -3.40 24.87 4.22
CA SER A 686 -3.41 26.34 4.23
C SER A 686 -2.13 26.93 4.82
N ALA A 687 -1.56 26.28 5.84
CA ALA A 687 -0.30 26.68 6.46
C ALA A 687 0.88 26.49 5.49
N ILE A 688 1.04 25.28 4.91
CA ILE A 688 2.14 24.95 3.98
C ILE A 688 2.09 25.82 2.73
N GLN A 689 0.88 26.00 2.16
CA GLN A 689 0.68 26.82 0.98
C GLN A 689 0.79 28.33 1.26
N ASN A 690 0.95 28.71 2.53
CA ASN A 690 0.98 30.10 2.99
C ASN A 690 -0.19 30.93 2.43
N HIS A 691 -1.35 30.30 2.24
CA HIS A 691 -2.52 30.90 1.62
C HIS A 691 -3.78 30.11 2.02
N MET A 692 -4.84 30.82 2.42
CA MET A 692 -6.17 30.24 2.66
C MET A 692 -7.22 30.94 1.77
N ILE A 693 -7.57 32.19 2.09
CA ILE A 693 -8.41 33.08 1.26
C ILE A 693 -7.56 34.18 0.63
N VAL A 694 -6.58 34.67 1.40
CA VAL A 694 -5.53 35.59 1.01
C VAL A 694 -4.20 35.07 1.56
N LYS A 695 -3.07 35.68 1.19
CA LYS A 695 -1.75 35.33 1.73
C LYS A 695 -1.77 35.39 3.26
N ASN A 696 -1.33 34.32 3.93
CA ASN A 696 -1.30 34.23 5.38
C ASN A 696 -0.28 35.23 5.95
N LYS A 697 -0.57 35.76 7.12
CA LYS A 697 0.43 36.38 7.99
C LYS A 697 1.15 35.28 8.79
N ILE A 698 2.37 35.56 9.25
CA ILE A 698 3.19 34.56 9.97
C ILE A 698 2.45 33.94 11.14
N TYR A 699 1.79 34.76 11.96
CA TYR A 699 1.00 34.25 13.10
C TYR A 699 -0.18 33.36 12.68
N GLU A 700 -0.83 33.64 11.53
CA GLU A 700 -1.90 32.80 10.99
C GLU A 700 -1.36 31.43 10.56
N THR A 701 -0.17 31.40 9.94
CA THR A 701 0.49 30.15 9.56
C THR A 701 0.84 29.32 10.80
N ILE A 702 1.42 29.93 11.83
CA ILE A 702 1.75 29.23 13.10
C ILE A 702 0.47 28.69 13.75
N LEU A 703 -0.58 29.50 13.86
CA LEU A 703 -1.85 29.08 14.44
C LEU A 703 -2.48 27.93 13.63
N LEU A 704 -2.43 27.97 12.30
CA LEU A 704 -2.94 26.87 11.45
C LEU A 704 -2.18 25.57 11.67
N VAL A 705 -0.86 25.62 11.88
CA VAL A 705 -0.07 24.42 12.24
C VAL A 705 -0.48 23.89 13.61
N VAL A 706 -0.64 24.77 14.62
CA VAL A 706 -1.06 24.37 15.97
C VAL A 706 -2.47 23.78 15.94
N ILE A 707 -3.42 24.39 15.20
CA ILE A 707 -4.77 23.86 15.00
C ILE A 707 -4.73 22.46 14.39
N SER A 708 -3.96 22.31 13.31
CA SER A 708 -3.80 21.02 12.64
C SER A 708 -3.28 19.96 13.60
N PHE A 709 -2.22 20.25 14.33
CA PHE A 709 -1.64 19.36 15.32
C PHE A 709 -2.64 18.98 16.43
N SER A 710 -3.37 19.96 16.97
CA SER A 710 -4.36 19.75 18.04
C SER A 710 -5.54 18.89 17.59
N LEU A 711 -5.97 19.02 16.33
CA LEU A 711 -7.04 18.21 15.76
C LEU A 711 -6.58 16.77 15.43
N PHE A 712 -5.32 16.60 15.00
CA PHE A 712 -4.75 15.27 14.74
C PHE A 712 -4.40 14.51 16.02
N ARG A 713 -3.90 15.21 17.04
CA ARG A 713 -3.40 14.62 18.28
C ARG A 713 -3.92 15.36 19.52
N PRO A 714 -5.23 15.27 19.79
CA PRO A 714 -5.83 15.94 20.97
C PRO A 714 -5.29 15.39 22.29
N ASP A 715 -4.96 14.10 22.35
CA ASP A 715 -4.40 13.43 23.53
C ASP A 715 -3.09 14.08 24.02
N PHE A 716 -2.29 14.69 23.12
CA PHE A 716 -1.06 15.37 23.52
C PHE A 716 -1.29 16.50 24.56
N TRP A 717 -2.38 17.25 24.39
CA TRP A 717 -2.74 18.30 25.34
C TRP A 717 -3.38 17.74 26.59
N LEU A 718 -4.20 16.70 26.44
CA LEU A 718 -4.87 16.03 27.54
C LEU A 718 -3.84 15.39 28.49
N ASP A 719 -2.82 14.71 27.94
CA ASP A 719 -1.77 14.05 28.71
C ASP A 719 -0.91 15.02 29.53
N LYS A 720 -0.84 16.29 29.13
CA LYS A 720 -0.19 17.35 29.91
C LYS A 720 -1.03 17.90 31.06
N ILE A 721 -2.35 17.73 30.99
CA ILE A 721 -3.29 18.21 32.00
C ILE A 721 -3.66 17.09 32.97
N GLN A 722 -3.86 15.88 32.43
CA GLN A 722 -4.23 14.70 33.20
C GLN A 722 -3.34 13.52 32.78
N GLU A 723 -2.63 12.92 33.74
CA GLU A 723 -1.83 11.73 33.47
C GLU A 723 -2.70 10.62 32.82
N PRO A 724 -2.20 9.94 31.79
CA PRO A 724 -2.97 8.93 31.04
C PRO A 724 -3.17 7.62 31.81
N PHE A 725 -2.35 7.37 32.84
CA PHE A 725 -2.32 6.11 33.56
C PHE A 725 -2.37 6.34 35.06
N ASP A 726 -3.09 5.47 35.76
CA ASP A 726 -2.93 5.26 37.22
C ASP A 726 -1.82 4.25 37.42
N LYS A 727 -0.89 4.57 38.33
CA LYS A 727 0.26 3.73 38.69
C LYS A 727 -0.11 2.86 39.89
N ILE A 728 -0.06 1.56 39.69
CA ILE A 728 -0.34 0.56 40.73
C ILE A 728 0.96 -0.22 41.00
N GLN A 729 1.19 -0.62 42.22
CA GLN A 729 2.36 -1.42 42.57
C GLN A 729 2.23 -2.83 41.98
N GLY A 730 3.36 -3.42 41.56
CA GLY A 730 3.40 -4.73 40.93
C GLY A 730 2.78 -5.85 41.77
N ASN A 731 2.82 -5.77 43.10
CA ASN A 731 2.23 -6.75 44.00
C ASN A 731 0.70 -6.88 43.91
N GLN A 732 0.01 -5.90 43.33
CA GLN A 732 -1.45 -5.91 43.16
C GLN A 732 -1.89 -6.62 41.87
N ILE A 733 -0.97 -7.16 41.05
CA ILE A 733 -1.31 -7.81 39.78
C ILE A 733 -2.31 -8.97 39.94
N PHE A 734 -2.15 -9.76 41.04
CA PHE A 734 -3.04 -10.89 41.29
C PHE A 734 -4.45 -10.46 41.69
N GLU A 735 -4.61 -9.33 42.36
CA GLU A 735 -5.91 -8.74 42.69
C GLU A 735 -6.58 -8.19 41.43
N LEU A 736 -5.82 -7.52 40.57
CA LEU A 736 -6.28 -6.97 39.28
C LEU A 736 -6.83 -8.05 38.35
N ILE A 737 -6.25 -9.24 38.34
CA ILE A 737 -6.65 -10.34 37.46
C ILE A 737 -7.84 -11.10 37.99
N LYS A 738 -8.07 -11.13 39.31
CA LYS A 738 -9.19 -11.84 39.96
C LYS A 738 -10.52 -11.11 39.83
N ASP A 739 -10.53 -9.82 39.81
CA ASP A 739 -11.76 -9.03 39.85
C ASP A 739 -12.29 -8.73 38.43
N ASN A 740 -13.25 -9.55 38.00
CA ASN A 740 -13.86 -9.43 36.67
C ASN A 740 -14.75 -8.18 36.49
N ASN A 741 -15.15 -7.49 37.58
CA ASN A 741 -16.23 -6.48 37.52
C ASN A 741 -15.86 -5.05 37.88
N ASN A 742 -14.80 -4.76 38.67
CA ASN A 742 -14.61 -3.41 39.22
C ASN A 742 -13.25 -2.75 39.01
N ILE A 743 -12.15 -3.48 38.80
CA ILE A 743 -10.80 -2.89 38.70
C ILE A 743 -10.26 -2.96 37.26
N LEU A 744 -10.70 -3.91 36.47
CA LEU A 744 -10.30 -4.11 35.10
C LEU A 744 -11.35 -3.52 34.14
N ASN A 745 -11.64 -2.24 34.22
CA ASN A 745 -11.95 -1.45 33.04
C ASN A 745 -10.64 -1.29 32.24
N LEU A 746 -9.99 -2.46 31.96
CA LEU A 746 -8.98 -2.55 30.93
C LEU A 746 -9.61 -1.98 29.66
N ASN A 747 -8.86 -1.19 28.94
CA ASN A 747 -9.25 -0.73 27.61
C ASN A 747 -9.93 -1.87 26.85
N GLU A 748 -10.78 -1.58 25.89
CA GLU A 748 -11.47 -2.56 25.05
C GLU A 748 -10.57 -3.72 24.57
N ASN A 749 -9.24 -3.53 24.56
CA ASN A 749 -8.20 -4.47 24.15
C ASN A 749 -7.59 -5.32 25.27
N ASN A 750 -8.02 -5.21 26.53
CA ASN A 750 -7.47 -5.97 27.67
C ASN A 750 -5.94 -5.83 27.83
N THR A 751 -5.38 -4.69 27.50
CA THR A 751 -3.96 -4.43 27.54
C THR A 751 -3.56 -3.66 28.78
N VAL A 752 -2.46 -4.10 29.41
CA VAL A 752 -1.85 -3.45 30.57
C VAL A 752 -0.38 -3.18 30.26
N ARG A 753 0.09 -1.99 30.58
CA ARG A 753 1.51 -1.70 30.54
C ARG A 753 2.12 -2.01 31.89
N VAL A 754 3.24 -2.73 31.89
CA VAL A 754 3.98 -3.09 33.10
C VAL A 754 5.43 -2.64 33.00
N GLU A 755 6.01 -2.27 34.14
CA GLU A 755 7.43 -1.95 34.27
C GLU A 755 8.12 -3.05 35.06
N PHE A 756 9.08 -3.69 34.41
CA PHE A 756 10.01 -4.63 35.06
C PHE A 756 11.32 -3.91 35.38
N VAL A 757 11.92 -4.29 36.49
CA VAL A 757 13.24 -3.81 36.92
C VAL A 757 14.07 -5.02 37.32
N GLY A 758 15.26 -5.14 36.76
CA GLY A 758 16.18 -6.25 37.04
C GLY A 758 17.60 -5.94 36.61
N PRO A 759 18.52 -6.86 36.86
CA PRO A 759 19.92 -6.75 36.43
C PRO A 759 20.03 -6.76 34.91
N ASP A 760 20.90 -5.95 34.38
CA ASP A 760 21.22 -5.88 32.94
C ASP A 760 21.99 -7.15 32.54
N PHE A 761 21.61 -7.75 31.41
CA PHE A 761 22.24 -8.98 30.90
C PHE A 761 23.75 -8.79 30.63
N ASP A 762 24.16 -7.62 30.12
CA ASP A 762 25.57 -7.32 29.82
C ASP A 762 26.36 -6.83 31.05
N ASN A 763 25.67 -6.29 32.06
CA ASN A 763 26.28 -5.81 33.27
C ASN A 763 25.37 -6.03 34.50
N PRO A 764 25.42 -7.22 35.14
CA PRO A 764 24.51 -7.60 36.22
C PRO A 764 24.53 -6.69 37.45
N ASP A 765 25.58 -5.90 37.66
CA ASP A 765 25.66 -4.91 38.72
C ASP A 765 24.74 -3.70 38.52
N LYS A 766 24.34 -3.45 37.27
CA LYS A 766 23.46 -2.35 36.87
C LYS A 766 22.03 -2.81 36.81
N LEU A 767 21.12 -2.11 37.50
CA LEU A 767 19.69 -2.32 37.35
C LEU A 767 19.16 -1.52 36.17
N VAL A 768 18.42 -2.18 35.29
CA VAL A 768 17.71 -1.57 34.18
C VAL A 768 16.22 -1.70 34.37
N SER A 769 15.45 -0.76 33.80
CA SER A 769 13.99 -0.77 33.83
C SER A 769 13.49 -0.92 32.39
N GLN A 770 12.54 -1.84 32.19
CA GLN A 770 11.90 -2.07 30.89
C GLN A 770 10.39 -2.05 31.00
N ASN A 771 9.75 -1.35 30.08
CA ASN A 771 8.30 -1.34 29.96
C ASN A 771 7.85 -2.33 28.91
N SER A 772 6.88 -3.18 29.25
CA SER A 772 6.26 -4.14 28.34
C SER A 772 4.75 -4.02 28.34
N ILE A 773 4.13 -4.41 27.23
CA ILE A 773 2.67 -4.40 27.10
C ILE A 773 2.17 -5.83 27.19
N ILE A 774 1.28 -6.07 28.12
CA ILE A 774 0.68 -7.38 28.35
C ILE A 774 -0.76 -7.38 27.91
N ILE A 775 -1.14 -8.42 27.16
CA ILE A 775 -2.51 -8.63 26.68
C ILE A 775 -3.11 -9.81 27.44
N PHE A 776 -4.19 -9.55 28.18
CA PHE A 776 -4.91 -10.59 28.90
C PHE A 776 -6.13 -11.07 28.12
N ASP A 777 -6.25 -12.39 27.89
CA ASP A 777 -7.45 -12.95 27.27
C ASP A 777 -8.58 -13.10 28.31
N LYS A 778 -9.66 -12.33 28.16
CA LYS A 778 -10.84 -12.40 29.06
C LYS A 778 -11.56 -13.75 29.00
N ASN A 779 -11.43 -14.49 27.90
CA ASN A 779 -12.12 -15.76 27.72
C ASN A 779 -11.40 -16.92 28.44
N GLU A 780 -10.15 -16.71 28.86
CA GLU A 780 -9.40 -17.71 29.59
C GLU A 780 -9.72 -17.72 31.10
N PRO A 781 -9.66 -18.87 31.78
CA PRO A 781 -9.77 -18.95 33.24
C PRO A 781 -8.68 -18.09 33.90
N VAL A 782 -9.03 -17.42 35.00
CA VAL A 782 -8.14 -16.50 35.74
C VAL A 782 -6.74 -17.07 35.99
N ASN A 783 -6.67 -18.37 36.37
CA ASN A 783 -5.42 -19.05 36.69
C ASN A 783 -4.50 -19.25 35.46
N LYS A 784 -5.03 -19.24 34.24
CA LYS A 784 -4.27 -19.42 32.99
C LYS A 784 -3.98 -18.12 32.24
N ARG A 785 -4.62 -17.01 32.62
CA ARG A 785 -4.44 -15.70 31.95
C ARG A 785 -3.01 -15.20 32.04
N ILE A 786 -2.39 -15.39 33.21
CA ILE A 786 -1.01 -14.95 33.50
C ILE A 786 -0.02 -15.76 32.66
N GLU A 787 -0.10 -17.09 32.70
CA GLU A 787 0.79 -17.96 31.95
C GLU A 787 0.65 -17.77 30.43
N LYS A 788 -0.60 -17.63 29.95
CA LYS A 788 -0.87 -17.42 28.53
C LYS A 788 -0.40 -16.06 28.04
N ALA A 789 -0.37 -15.06 28.91
CA ALA A 789 0.23 -13.76 28.66
C ALA A 789 1.78 -13.80 28.68
N GLY A 790 2.39 -14.95 28.97
CA GLY A 790 3.84 -15.12 29.01
C GLY A 790 4.49 -14.64 30.32
N LEU A 791 3.68 -14.44 31.36
CA LEU A 791 4.15 -14.01 32.66
C LEU A 791 4.32 -15.21 33.59
N PHE A 792 5.56 -15.44 34.04
CA PHE A 792 5.89 -16.46 35.04
C PHE A 792 6.25 -15.74 36.33
N LEU A 793 5.24 -15.54 37.21
CA LEU A 793 5.34 -14.67 38.37
C LEU A 793 5.32 -15.47 39.68
N ASN A 794 6.29 -15.20 40.53
CA ASN A 794 6.43 -15.74 41.88
C ASN A 794 6.37 -14.62 42.92
N VAL A 795 5.81 -14.86 44.11
CA VAL A 795 5.77 -13.90 45.21
C VAL A 795 6.96 -14.15 46.11
N ASN A 796 7.82 -13.16 46.25
CA ASN A 796 8.97 -13.19 47.19
C ASN A 796 9.00 -11.91 48.01
N ASN A 797 8.91 -12.02 49.36
CA ASN A 797 9.01 -10.92 50.33
C ASN A 797 8.21 -9.64 49.97
N ASN A 798 6.99 -9.77 49.51
CA ASN A 798 6.10 -8.68 49.06
C ASN A 798 6.38 -8.11 47.64
N ASP A 799 7.44 -8.56 46.99
CA ASP A 799 7.72 -8.26 45.58
C ASP A 799 7.25 -9.40 44.67
N ILE A 800 6.83 -9.04 43.48
CA ILE A 800 6.51 -10.00 42.43
C ILE A 800 7.73 -10.20 41.55
N VAL A 801 8.33 -11.37 41.71
CA VAL A 801 9.50 -11.78 40.89
C VAL A 801 9.02 -12.45 39.64
N MET A 802 9.64 -12.12 38.54
CA MET A 802 9.40 -12.74 37.24
C MET A 802 10.50 -13.76 36.95
N ASP A 803 10.09 -14.98 36.61
CA ASP A 803 10.99 -16.02 36.08
C ASP A 803 11.21 -15.82 34.59
N GLU A 804 12.33 -16.37 34.07
CA GLU A 804 12.63 -16.29 32.64
C GLU A 804 11.49 -16.86 31.79
N PRO A 805 10.96 -16.10 30.84
CA PRO A 805 9.90 -16.59 29.94
C PRO A 805 10.40 -17.72 29.05
N PHE A 806 9.53 -18.70 28.76
CA PHE A 806 9.88 -19.79 27.85
C PHE A 806 10.04 -19.33 26.41
N PRO A 807 10.97 -19.94 25.62
CA PRO A 807 11.09 -19.69 24.20
C PRO A 807 9.73 -19.91 23.48
N GLY A 808 9.33 -18.93 22.68
CA GLY A 808 8.05 -18.93 21.96
C GLY A 808 6.90 -18.21 22.67
N THR A 809 7.09 -17.73 23.90
CA THR A 809 6.12 -16.82 24.55
C THR A 809 6.30 -15.38 24.08
N ALA A 810 5.23 -14.58 24.15
CA ALA A 810 5.23 -13.19 23.66
C ALA A 810 6.33 -12.31 24.29
N LEU A 811 6.60 -12.50 25.58
CA LEU A 811 7.57 -11.69 26.33
C LEU A 811 9.02 -12.21 26.24
N PHE A 812 9.26 -13.41 25.71
CA PHE A 812 10.60 -14.03 25.68
C PHE A 812 11.68 -13.14 25.06
N GLN A 813 11.36 -12.47 23.94
CA GLN A 813 12.33 -11.59 23.26
C GLN A 813 12.54 -10.26 23.99
N GLU A 814 11.47 -9.73 24.58
CA GLU A 814 11.52 -8.45 25.30
C GLU A 814 12.31 -8.56 26.61
N MET A 815 12.26 -9.72 27.26
CA MET A 815 12.90 -9.94 28.57
C MET A 815 14.38 -10.32 28.47
N LYS A 816 14.96 -10.49 27.31
CA LYS A 816 16.41 -10.78 27.09
C LYS A 816 17.34 -9.67 27.59
N THR A 817 16.82 -8.49 27.85
CA THR A 817 17.57 -7.39 28.44
C THR A 817 17.99 -7.66 29.89
N PHE A 818 17.34 -8.64 30.56
CA PHE A 818 17.60 -8.97 31.95
C PHE A 818 18.43 -10.26 32.10
N ASP A 819 19.32 -10.24 33.07
CA ASP A 819 19.97 -11.46 33.56
C ASP A 819 19.12 -12.07 34.67
N PHE A 820 18.36 -13.13 34.34
CA PHE A 820 17.52 -13.86 35.30
C PHE A 820 18.31 -14.73 36.28
N TYR A 821 19.60 -14.90 36.08
CA TYR A 821 20.47 -15.76 36.89
C TYR A 821 21.40 -14.94 37.82
N ALA A 822 21.27 -13.63 37.81
CA ALA A 822 22.03 -12.74 38.71
C ALA A 822 21.51 -12.82 40.15
N ASP A 823 22.30 -12.32 41.11
CA ASP A 823 21.94 -12.30 42.55
C ASP A 823 20.67 -11.52 42.86
N LYS A 824 20.32 -10.51 42.06
CA LYS A 824 19.10 -9.72 42.19
C LYS A 824 18.04 -10.23 41.23
N PRO A 825 16.82 -10.51 41.72
CA PRO A 825 15.76 -10.99 40.85
C PRO A 825 15.20 -9.89 39.92
N VAL A 826 14.60 -10.27 38.81
CA VAL A 826 13.76 -9.39 37.98
C VAL A 826 12.40 -9.23 38.64
N ILE A 827 12.03 -8.00 38.97
CA ILE A 827 10.78 -7.68 39.70
C ILE A 827 9.80 -6.91 38.80
N LEU A 828 8.52 -7.22 38.92
CA LEU A 828 7.43 -6.42 38.38
C LEU A 828 7.17 -5.23 39.34
N LYS A 829 7.66 -4.05 38.97
CA LYS A 829 7.67 -2.89 39.85
C LYS A 829 6.38 -2.10 39.81
N THR A 830 5.91 -1.74 38.59
CA THR A 830 4.77 -0.85 38.39
C THR A 830 3.84 -1.38 37.31
N ILE A 831 2.55 -1.25 37.56
CA ILE A 831 1.49 -1.53 36.59
C ILE A 831 0.82 -0.21 36.22
N TYR A 832 0.69 0.06 34.95
CA TYR A 832 0.05 1.26 34.43
C TYR A 832 -1.32 0.89 33.84
N ILE A 833 -2.39 1.36 34.47
CA ILE A 833 -3.77 1.14 34.02
C ILE A 833 -4.32 2.43 33.43
N SER A 834 -4.97 2.34 32.29
CA SER A 834 -5.60 3.51 31.67
C SER A 834 -6.65 4.13 32.60
N LYS A 835 -6.56 5.42 32.80
CA LYS A 835 -7.46 6.18 33.66
C LYS A 835 -8.78 6.44 32.92
N ASN A 836 -9.89 5.91 33.46
CA ASN A 836 -11.22 6.04 32.83
C ASN A 836 -11.91 7.38 33.10
N ASP A 837 -11.55 8.10 34.17
CA ASP A 837 -12.19 9.36 34.58
C ASP A 837 -11.51 10.60 33.98
N ARG A 838 -10.92 10.45 32.77
CA ARG A 838 -10.31 11.56 32.05
C ARG A 838 -11.35 12.40 31.33
N LEU A 839 -11.05 13.69 31.20
CA LEU A 839 -11.83 14.57 30.32
C LEU A 839 -11.84 14.00 28.89
N PRO A 840 -12.96 14.10 28.16
CA PRO A 840 -13.00 13.66 26.78
C PRO A 840 -12.01 14.49 25.93
N LYS A 841 -11.17 13.83 25.15
CA LYS A 841 -10.17 14.47 24.28
C LYS A 841 -10.77 15.46 23.28
N GLU A 842 -12.02 15.28 22.95
CA GLU A 842 -12.84 16.11 22.04
C GLU A 842 -12.96 17.57 22.52
N ILE A 843 -12.73 17.85 23.81
CA ILE A 843 -12.70 19.21 24.35
C ILE A 843 -11.73 20.11 23.59
N PHE A 844 -10.58 19.57 23.14
CA PHE A 844 -9.57 20.33 22.40
C PHE A 844 -9.99 20.63 20.94
N PHE A 845 -11.00 19.97 20.40
CA PHE A 845 -11.53 20.29 19.08
C PHE A 845 -12.22 21.65 19.06
N ILE A 846 -12.94 22.00 20.13
CA ILE A 846 -13.72 23.24 20.20
C ILE A 846 -12.85 24.49 20.03
N PRO A 847 -11.79 24.73 20.86
CA PRO A 847 -10.95 25.92 20.67
C PRO A 847 -10.23 25.90 19.32
N SER A 848 -9.80 24.74 18.83
CA SER A 848 -9.13 24.61 17.54
C SER A 848 -10.04 25.04 16.38
N ILE A 849 -11.29 24.58 16.38
CA ILE A 849 -12.29 24.94 15.36
C ILE A 849 -12.65 26.43 15.46
N LEU A 850 -12.82 26.96 16.68
CA LEU A 850 -13.11 28.39 16.88
C LEU A 850 -12.00 29.28 16.33
N VAL A 851 -10.75 28.98 16.64
CA VAL A 851 -9.58 29.76 16.12
C VAL A 851 -9.49 29.62 14.60
N PHE A 852 -9.76 28.45 14.04
CA PHE A 852 -9.82 28.24 12.57
C PHE A 852 -10.87 29.14 11.92
N ILE A 853 -12.08 29.19 12.50
CA ILE A 853 -13.17 30.08 12.03
C ILE A 853 -12.75 31.55 12.14
N LEU A 854 -12.12 31.95 13.22
CA LEU A 854 -11.65 33.34 13.41
C LEU A 854 -10.62 33.75 12.35
N ILE A 855 -9.66 32.86 12.03
CA ILE A 855 -8.69 33.09 10.95
C ILE A 855 -9.42 33.22 9.62
N TYR A 856 -10.39 32.35 9.33
CA TYR A 856 -11.19 32.38 8.11
C TYR A 856 -11.93 33.73 7.97
N LEU A 857 -12.63 34.15 9.01
CA LEU A 857 -13.38 35.41 9.04
C LEU A 857 -12.46 36.62 8.87
N ASN A 858 -11.31 36.65 9.57
CA ASN A 858 -10.34 37.75 9.45
C ASN A 858 -9.79 37.84 8.02
N GLN A 859 -9.47 36.73 7.39
CA GLN A 859 -9.01 36.72 6.00
C GLN A 859 -10.10 37.13 5.01
N HIS A 860 -11.35 36.74 5.28
CA HIS A 860 -12.50 37.17 4.47
C HIS A 860 -12.71 38.70 4.54
N ILE A 861 -12.58 39.29 5.72
CA ILE A 861 -12.65 40.76 5.92
C ILE A 861 -11.52 41.45 5.16
N ARG A 862 -10.28 40.97 5.24
CA ARG A 862 -9.12 41.49 4.51
C ARG A 862 -9.34 41.44 3.00
N ARG A 863 -9.87 40.37 2.46
CA ARG A 863 -10.22 40.21 1.05
C ARG A 863 -11.24 41.27 0.60
N ASN A 864 -12.29 41.45 1.40
CA ASN A 864 -13.34 42.43 1.07
C ASN A 864 -12.83 43.87 1.09
N LYS A 865 -11.94 44.23 2.05
CA LYS A 865 -11.29 45.52 2.08
C LYS A 865 -10.42 45.73 0.82
N HIS A 866 -9.61 44.73 0.46
CA HIS A 866 -8.76 44.81 -0.74
C HIS A 866 -9.55 44.99 -2.04
N ASN A 867 -10.67 44.28 -2.18
CA ASN A 867 -11.56 44.43 -3.35
C ASN A 867 -12.24 45.80 -3.41
N ARG A 868 -12.63 46.41 -2.27
CA ARG A 868 -13.17 47.78 -2.21
C ARG A 868 -12.15 48.79 -2.66
N THR A 869 -10.92 48.70 -2.15
CA THR A 869 -9.83 49.64 -2.52
C THR A 869 -9.41 49.52 -3.99
N GLN A 870 -9.55 48.33 -4.61
CA GLN A 870 -9.29 48.19 -6.05
C GLN A 870 -10.43 48.74 -6.91
N ASN A 871 -11.68 48.64 -6.44
CA ASN A 871 -12.84 49.24 -7.16
C ASN A 871 -12.87 50.77 -7.04
N GLU A 872 -12.39 51.34 -5.92
CA GLU A 872 -12.26 52.77 -5.73
C GLU A 872 -11.10 53.41 -6.56
N LYS A 873 -10.11 52.54 -6.97
CA LYS A 873 -9.00 52.98 -7.84
C LYS A 873 -9.27 52.81 -9.35
N LYS A 874 -10.32 52.11 -9.73
CA LYS A 874 -10.84 52.02 -11.10
C LYS A 874 -11.97 53.04 -11.33
#